data_2d9325b77aa6d5f789d95165ad9a2c21
#
_entry.id   2d9325b77aa6d5f789d95165ad9a2c21
#
_cell.length_a   1.000
_cell.length_b   1.000
_cell.length_c   1.000
_cell.angle_alpha   90.00
_cell.angle_beta   90.00
_cell.angle_gamma   90.00
#
_symmetry.space_group_name_H-M   'P 1'
#
loop_
_entity.id
_entity.type
_entity.pdbx_description
1 polymer ?
#
loop_
_entity_poly.entity_id
_entity_poly.type
_entity_poly.pdbx_seq_one_letter_code
_entity_poly.pdbx_strand_id
1 'polypeptide(L)'
;MDLHTAVYNAARDGKLQLLQKLLGGRGREELEELMGAAAGGGTPLLIAARRGHLDVVEFLVDRCGADVEAGGSVHFDGETIEGAPPLWAASAAGHLAVVRSLLRRGASVNRTTRTNSTPLRAACFDGHLDVVRYLVGEHQADLEVANRHGHTCLMISCYKGHREIARYLLEQGARVNRRSAKGNTALHDCAESGSLEILQLLLGRRARMERDGYGMTPLLAASVTGHTNIVEFLIQAQPGLERPPRGPGGPEDPEDDEEEQRDPDAPSVESCCPTSREAAVEALELLGATYVDKKRDLLGALKHWRRAMELRHQGGEYLPKPQPPQLVLAYGYAREVSTVQELEALITDPDEMRMQALLIRERILGPSHPDTSYYIRYRGAVYADSGNFQRCIGLWKYALDMQQNHLEPLSPMTASSFLSFAELFSYVLQERSAKAPGPGPHVGFADLMGVLGKGVREVERALQLPKEPGDAGQFAKALAIILHLLYLLEKVECSPSQEHLKHQTVYRLLKCAPRGKNGFTPLHMAVDKDTTHVGRYRVGLFPSLAVVRVLLDCGADPDSRDFDNNTPLHIAAQNNCPAIMSALVEAGAHLDTTNAFRKTPLELLAGELLAAGALQPFNHVSLQCLAARALHRNKVPYKGFIPEDLEAFIELH
;
A
#
# COMPACT_ATOMS: atom_id res chain seq x y z
N MET A 1 -1.10 24.32 -30.77
CA MET A 1 -0.06 23.68 -29.93
C MET A 1 0.78 24.81 -29.37
N ASP A 2 0.80 24.94 -28.09
CA ASP A 2 1.58 25.95 -27.37
C ASP A 2 3.08 25.75 -27.64
N LEU A 3 3.86 26.82 -27.66
CA LEU A 3 5.29 26.78 -27.95
C LEU A 3 6.07 25.88 -27.00
N HIS A 4 5.74 25.90 -25.71
CA HIS A 4 6.35 25.02 -24.70
C HIS A 4 6.17 23.53 -25.06
N THR A 5 4.95 23.15 -25.41
CA THR A 5 4.64 21.80 -25.89
C THR A 5 5.37 21.45 -27.18
N ALA A 6 5.53 22.40 -28.11
CA ALA A 6 6.26 22.16 -29.35
C ALA A 6 7.76 21.94 -29.10
N VAL A 7 8.37 22.75 -28.23
CA VAL A 7 9.80 22.59 -27.82
C VAL A 7 10.02 21.28 -27.09
N TYR A 8 9.15 20.94 -26.13
CA TYR A 8 9.23 19.68 -25.40
C TYR A 8 9.13 18.47 -26.34
N ASN A 9 8.15 18.45 -27.25
CA ASN A 9 7.98 17.34 -28.21
C ASN A 9 9.16 17.25 -29.18
N ALA A 10 9.69 18.38 -29.65
CA ALA A 10 10.86 18.40 -30.52
C ALA A 10 12.11 17.86 -29.80
N ALA A 11 12.28 18.18 -28.50
CA ALA A 11 13.35 17.65 -27.66
C ALA A 11 13.19 16.14 -27.41
N ARG A 12 11.95 15.69 -27.13
CA ARG A 12 11.61 14.27 -26.95
C ARG A 12 11.92 13.44 -28.21
N ASP A 13 11.62 13.99 -29.38
CA ASP A 13 11.73 13.29 -30.66
C ASP A 13 13.10 13.47 -31.33
N GLY A 14 14.06 14.16 -30.70
CA GLY A 14 15.42 14.37 -31.20
C GLY A 14 15.49 15.30 -32.42
N LYS A 15 14.51 16.20 -32.62
CA LYS A 15 14.42 17.05 -33.82
C LYS A 15 15.22 18.33 -33.65
N LEU A 16 16.57 18.23 -33.69
CA LEU A 16 17.49 19.35 -33.49
C LEU A 16 17.20 20.54 -34.44
N GLN A 17 17.01 20.28 -35.73
CA GLN A 17 16.75 21.35 -36.73
C GLN A 17 15.44 22.10 -36.41
N LEU A 18 14.43 21.40 -35.92
CA LEU A 18 13.17 22.03 -35.51
C LEU A 18 13.38 22.88 -34.25
N LEU A 19 14.13 22.40 -33.26
CA LEU A 19 14.49 23.15 -32.07
C LEU A 19 15.28 24.41 -32.41
N GLN A 20 16.25 24.33 -33.32
CA GLN A 20 17.01 25.48 -33.80
C GLN A 20 16.11 26.54 -34.45
N LYS A 21 15.08 26.13 -35.20
CA LYS A 21 14.10 27.06 -35.78
C LYS A 21 13.15 27.67 -34.74
N LEU A 22 12.69 26.86 -33.78
CA LEU A 22 11.77 27.32 -32.75
C LEU A 22 12.42 28.25 -31.72
N LEU A 23 13.72 28.04 -31.43
CA LEU A 23 14.46 28.76 -30.39
C LEU A 23 15.41 29.85 -30.97
N GLY A 24 15.69 29.81 -32.30
CA GLY A 24 16.58 30.76 -32.95
C GLY A 24 16.04 32.19 -32.93
N GLY A 25 16.91 33.15 -32.58
CA GLY A 25 16.58 34.58 -32.55
C GLY A 25 15.81 35.07 -31.33
N ARG A 26 15.57 34.20 -30.33
CA ARG A 26 14.88 34.56 -29.08
C ARG A 26 15.84 35.18 -28.07
N GLY A 27 15.29 36.04 -27.22
CA GLY A 27 16.04 36.66 -26.12
C GLY A 27 16.36 35.66 -25.01
N ARG A 28 17.35 36.01 -24.19
CA ARG A 28 17.83 35.17 -23.11
C ARG A 28 16.73 34.83 -22.09
N GLU A 29 15.93 35.80 -21.70
CA GLU A 29 14.82 35.62 -20.73
C GLU A 29 13.77 34.64 -21.24
N GLU A 30 13.40 34.77 -22.55
CA GLU A 30 12.44 33.88 -23.18
C GLU A 30 12.96 32.44 -23.31
N LEU A 31 14.26 32.27 -23.55
CA LEU A 31 14.90 30.96 -23.57
C LEU A 31 14.93 30.33 -22.17
N GLU A 32 15.27 31.09 -21.14
CA GLU A 32 15.27 30.63 -19.74
C GLU A 32 13.86 30.18 -19.32
N GLU A 33 12.81 30.92 -19.69
CA GLU A 33 11.43 30.54 -19.45
C GLU A 33 11.05 29.24 -20.16
N LEU A 34 11.39 29.08 -21.43
CA LEU A 34 11.11 27.89 -22.23
C LEU A 34 11.89 26.65 -21.73
N MET A 35 13.12 26.83 -21.24
CA MET A 35 13.95 25.75 -20.71
C MET A 35 13.49 25.32 -19.32
N GLY A 36 12.96 26.23 -18.51
CA GLY A 36 12.40 25.94 -17.19
C GLY A 36 10.97 25.41 -17.20
N ALA A 37 10.25 25.57 -18.31
CA ALA A 37 8.85 25.19 -18.42
C ALA A 37 8.68 23.66 -18.41
N ALA A 38 7.87 23.18 -17.48
CA ALA A 38 7.51 21.77 -17.37
C ALA A 38 6.30 21.45 -18.26
N ALA A 39 6.54 20.97 -19.47
CA ALA A 39 5.50 20.36 -20.30
C ALA A 39 5.49 18.84 -20.05
N GLY A 40 4.33 18.27 -19.80
CA GLY A 40 4.24 16.83 -19.46
C GLY A 40 4.99 16.40 -18.20
N GLY A 41 5.23 17.36 -17.27
CA GLY A 41 5.91 17.10 -15.99
C GLY A 41 7.43 17.27 -16.01
N GLY A 42 8.08 17.49 -17.17
CA GLY A 42 9.53 17.61 -17.28
C GLY A 42 10.00 18.73 -18.20
N THR A 43 11.27 19.11 -18.06
CA THR A 43 11.92 20.11 -18.93
C THR A 43 12.33 19.50 -20.29
N PRO A 44 12.53 20.32 -21.34
CA PRO A 44 13.06 19.85 -22.62
C PRO A 44 14.39 19.10 -22.50
N LEU A 45 15.29 19.55 -21.60
CA LEU A 45 16.57 18.91 -21.34
C LEU A 45 16.39 17.51 -20.71
N LEU A 46 15.50 17.40 -19.73
CA LEU A 46 15.21 16.14 -19.05
C LEU A 46 14.73 15.06 -20.02
N ILE A 47 13.78 15.40 -20.89
CA ILE A 47 13.24 14.43 -21.85
C ILE A 47 14.24 14.08 -22.96
N ALA A 48 15.04 15.02 -23.42
CA ALA A 48 16.12 14.77 -24.39
C ALA A 48 17.19 13.85 -23.79
N ALA A 49 17.58 14.09 -22.54
CA ALA A 49 18.52 13.25 -21.80
C ALA A 49 18.00 11.83 -21.61
N ARG A 50 16.73 11.67 -21.22
CA ARG A 50 16.06 10.37 -21.09
C ARG A 50 16.00 9.60 -22.41
N ARG A 51 15.84 10.30 -23.56
CA ARG A 51 15.75 9.69 -24.88
C ARG A 51 17.11 9.49 -25.56
N GLY A 52 18.19 9.99 -24.95
CA GLY A 52 19.55 9.80 -25.46
C GLY A 52 19.93 10.70 -26.63
N HIS A 53 19.22 11.80 -26.87
CA HIS A 53 19.48 12.72 -27.95
C HIS A 53 20.63 13.67 -27.60
N LEU A 54 21.87 13.21 -27.78
CA LEU A 54 23.09 13.93 -27.40
C LEU A 54 23.18 15.32 -28.03
N ASP A 55 22.95 15.40 -29.32
CA ASP A 55 22.99 16.65 -30.11
C ASP A 55 21.98 17.69 -29.61
N VAL A 56 20.78 17.23 -29.22
CA VAL A 56 19.75 18.08 -28.61
C VAL A 56 20.19 18.52 -27.22
N VAL A 57 20.69 17.60 -26.39
CA VAL A 57 21.18 17.92 -25.02
C VAL A 57 22.26 18.99 -25.09
N GLU A 58 23.26 18.83 -25.97
CA GLU A 58 24.33 19.80 -26.15
C GLU A 58 23.82 21.15 -26.64
N PHE A 59 22.91 21.17 -27.59
CA PHE A 59 22.29 22.39 -28.07
C PHE A 59 21.50 23.14 -26.97
N LEU A 60 20.69 22.41 -26.20
CA LEU A 60 19.89 23.00 -25.13
C LEU A 60 20.76 23.60 -24.03
N VAL A 61 21.85 22.92 -23.64
CA VAL A 61 22.75 23.43 -22.59
C VAL A 61 23.63 24.56 -23.12
N ASP A 62 24.33 24.35 -24.25
CA ASP A 62 25.37 25.26 -24.71
C ASP A 62 24.81 26.52 -25.40
N ARG A 63 23.64 26.43 -26.03
CA ARG A 63 23.04 27.55 -26.81
C ARG A 63 21.81 28.15 -26.16
N CYS A 64 21.02 27.37 -25.45
CA CYS A 64 19.78 27.84 -24.83
C CYS A 64 19.92 28.09 -23.33
N GLY A 65 21.06 27.74 -22.71
CA GLY A 65 21.31 27.94 -21.29
C GLY A 65 20.44 27.07 -20.37
N ALA A 66 20.03 25.88 -20.84
CA ALA A 66 19.25 24.97 -20.02
C ALA A 66 20.02 24.54 -18.77
N ASP A 67 19.38 24.61 -17.61
CA ASP A 67 19.97 24.20 -16.34
C ASP A 67 20.13 22.67 -16.28
N VAL A 68 21.37 22.21 -16.18
CA VAL A 68 21.72 20.79 -16.12
C VAL A 68 21.18 20.08 -14.87
N GLU A 69 20.79 20.85 -13.86
CA GLU A 69 20.24 20.36 -12.58
C GLU A 69 18.70 20.48 -12.48
N ALA A 70 18.05 21.06 -13.50
CA ALA A 70 16.61 21.27 -13.49
C ALA A 70 15.86 19.93 -13.46
N GLY A 71 15.38 19.56 -12.28
CA GLY A 71 14.63 18.32 -12.06
C GLY A 71 13.19 18.39 -12.55
N GLY A 72 12.65 17.23 -12.92
CA GLY A 72 11.26 17.09 -13.34
C GLY A 72 10.68 15.74 -12.97
N SER A 73 9.43 15.49 -13.37
CA SER A 73 8.77 14.20 -13.17
C SER A 73 9.04 13.29 -14.37
N VAL A 74 9.44 12.06 -14.08
CA VAL A 74 9.72 11.02 -15.08
C VAL A 74 8.90 9.79 -14.77
N HIS A 75 8.19 9.26 -15.77
CA HIS A 75 7.52 7.97 -15.63
C HIS A 75 8.53 6.83 -15.88
N PHE A 76 8.75 5.98 -14.87
CA PHE A 76 9.78 4.96 -14.88
C PHE A 76 9.29 3.71 -14.13
N ASP A 77 9.35 2.54 -14.77
CA ASP A 77 8.89 1.23 -14.22
C ASP A 77 7.48 1.28 -13.60
N GLY A 78 6.55 1.98 -14.27
CA GLY A 78 5.15 2.12 -13.81
C GLY A 78 4.91 3.17 -12.72
N GLU A 79 5.98 3.81 -12.21
CA GLU A 79 5.90 4.85 -11.19
C GLU A 79 6.28 6.23 -11.75
N THR A 80 5.77 7.29 -11.12
CA THR A 80 6.19 8.66 -11.40
C THR A 80 7.29 9.06 -10.42
N ILE A 81 8.50 9.23 -10.94
CA ILE A 81 9.66 9.70 -10.16
C ILE A 81 9.73 11.22 -10.23
N GLU A 82 9.56 11.88 -9.11
CA GLU A 82 9.60 13.33 -9.01
C GLU A 82 11.00 13.86 -8.68
N GLY A 83 11.31 15.07 -9.21
CA GLY A 83 12.57 15.73 -8.98
C GLY A 83 13.77 15.03 -9.62
N ALA A 84 13.54 14.24 -10.68
CA ALA A 84 14.62 13.55 -11.39
C ALA A 84 15.45 14.55 -12.21
N PRO A 85 16.79 14.68 -11.95
CA PRO A 85 17.66 15.51 -12.76
C PRO A 85 17.95 14.85 -14.13
N PRO A 86 18.35 15.61 -15.16
CA PRO A 86 18.70 15.08 -16.47
C PRO A 86 19.76 13.95 -16.43
N LEU A 87 20.75 14.07 -15.55
CA LEU A 87 21.77 13.05 -15.36
C LEU A 87 21.18 11.73 -14.84
N TRP A 88 20.21 11.79 -13.89
CA TRP A 88 19.50 10.61 -13.41
C TRP A 88 18.73 9.92 -14.54
N ALA A 89 18.01 10.71 -15.33
CA ALA A 89 17.20 10.18 -16.44
C ALA A 89 18.05 9.52 -17.56
N ALA A 90 19.19 10.13 -17.90
CA ALA A 90 20.15 9.57 -18.85
C ALA A 90 20.80 8.28 -18.32
N SER A 91 21.13 8.24 -17.02
CA SER A 91 21.73 7.08 -16.35
C SER A 91 20.74 5.91 -16.24
N ALA A 92 19.47 6.19 -15.92
CA ALA A 92 18.39 5.21 -15.89
C ALA A 92 18.14 4.59 -17.28
N ALA A 93 18.30 5.37 -18.35
CA ALA A 93 18.10 4.91 -19.71
C ALA A 93 19.39 4.34 -20.38
N GLY A 94 20.53 4.38 -19.69
CA GLY A 94 21.80 3.82 -20.20
C GLY A 94 22.50 4.65 -21.27
N HIS A 95 22.19 5.94 -21.38
CA HIS A 95 22.77 6.80 -22.42
C HIS A 95 24.12 7.38 -22.01
N LEU A 96 25.17 6.57 -22.04
CA LEU A 96 26.53 6.94 -21.60
C LEU A 96 27.05 8.22 -22.25
N ALA A 97 26.81 8.44 -23.55
CA ALA A 97 27.25 9.64 -24.25
C ALA A 97 26.62 10.92 -23.65
N VAL A 98 25.32 10.87 -23.32
CA VAL A 98 24.61 11.97 -22.65
C VAL A 98 25.11 12.15 -21.22
N VAL A 99 25.31 11.06 -20.47
CA VAL A 99 25.90 11.08 -19.13
C VAL A 99 27.25 11.81 -19.12
N ARG A 100 28.13 11.47 -20.06
CA ARG A 100 29.43 12.14 -20.24
C ARG A 100 29.28 13.61 -20.55
N SER A 101 28.37 13.97 -21.44
CA SER A 101 28.11 15.33 -21.85
C SER A 101 27.60 16.20 -20.69
N LEU A 102 26.64 15.69 -19.89
CA LEU A 102 26.10 16.39 -18.73
C LEU A 102 27.12 16.60 -17.61
N LEU A 103 27.92 15.56 -17.28
CA LEU A 103 28.96 15.67 -16.25
C LEU A 103 30.08 16.64 -16.63
N ARG A 104 30.49 16.69 -17.90
CA ARG A 104 31.44 17.70 -18.39
C ARG A 104 30.93 19.14 -18.27
N ARG A 105 29.60 19.32 -18.27
CA ARG A 105 28.92 20.62 -18.13
C ARG A 105 28.51 20.93 -16.70
N GLY A 106 29.03 20.18 -15.72
CA GLY A 106 28.92 20.45 -14.30
C GLY A 106 27.69 19.86 -13.62
N ALA A 107 27.04 18.87 -14.22
CA ALA A 107 26.00 18.12 -13.51
C ALA A 107 26.59 17.40 -12.29
N SER A 108 25.91 17.43 -11.15
CA SER A 108 26.33 16.78 -9.93
C SER A 108 26.11 15.27 -9.99
N VAL A 109 27.19 14.49 -9.83
CA VAL A 109 27.17 13.03 -9.93
C VAL A 109 26.24 12.37 -8.90
N ASN A 110 26.07 12.97 -7.72
CA ASN A 110 25.26 12.46 -6.62
C ASN A 110 23.91 13.19 -6.43
N ARG A 111 23.48 14.03 -7.39
CA ARG A 111 22.18 14.70 -7.31
C ARG A 111 21.05 13.69 -7.28
N THR A 112 20.17 13.78 -6.27
CA THR A 112 19.10 12.81 -6.03
C THR A 112 17.75 13.30 -6.52
N THR A 113 16.85 12.35 -6.77
CA THR A 113 15.41 12.56 -6.91
C THR A 113 14.78 12.88 -5.55
N ARG A 114 13.46 13.20 -5.52
CA ARG A 114 12.73 13.38 -4.25
C ARG A 114 12.70 12.11 -3.37
N THR A 115 12.89 10.94 -3.95
CA THR A 115 12.97 9.67 -3.22
C THR A 115 14.40 9.30 -2.82
N ASN A 116 15.33 10.26 -2.90
CA ASN A 116 16.76 10.10 -2.62
C ASN A 116 17.46 9.05 -3.51
N SER A 117 17.02 8.88 -4.77
CA SER A 117 17.67 8.00 -5.74
C SER A 117 18.74 8.76 -6.53
N THR A 118 19.98 8.25 -6.56
CA THR A 118 21.11 8.81 -7.33
C THR A 118 21.12 8.34 -8.79
N PRO A 119 21.85 9.02 -9.70
CA PRO A 119 22.09 8.53 -11.07
C PRO A 119 22.75 7.14 -11.08
N LEU A 120 23.71 6.89 -10.18
CA LEU A 120 24.35 5.58 -10.03
C LEU A 120 23.32 4.49 -9.68
N ARG A 121 22.44 4.76 -8.71
CA ARG A 121 21.40 3.82 -8.31
C ARG A 121 20.43 3.51 -9.48
N ALA A 122 20.09 4.51 -10.27
CA ALA A 122 19.24 4.32 -11.46
C ALA A 122 19.92 3.42 -12.51
N ALA A 123 21.21 3.64 -12.80
CA ALA A 123 21.98 2.79 -13.71
C ALA A 123 22.10 1.35 -13.17
N CYS A 124 22.24 1.17 -11.86
CA CYS A 124 22.27 -0.15 -11.22
C CYS A 124 20.92 -0.89 -11.30
N PHE A 125 19.80 -0.16 -11.28
CA PHE A 125 18.46 -0.75 -11.38
C PHE A 125 18.22 -1.42 -12.73
N ASP A 126 18.60 -0.75 -13.82
CA ASP A 126 18.39 -1.27 -15.19
C ASP A 126 19.57 -2.03 -15.78
N GLY A 127 20.68 -2.14 -15.05
CA GLY A 127 21.81 -2.98 -15.45
C GLY A 127 22.81 -2.34 -16.42
N HIS A 128 22.91 -1.00 -16.42
CA HIS A 128 23.83 -0.27 -17.32
C HIS A 128 25.27 -0.22 -16.78
N LEU A 129 26.00 -1.31 -16.92
CA LEU A 129 27.36 -1.47 -16.37
C LEU A 129 28.35 -0.41 -16.88
N ASP A 130 28.25 0.00 -18.13
CA ASP A 130 29.10 1.03 -18.74
C ASP A 130 28.91 2.39 -18.08
N VAL A 131 27.67 2.76 -17.79
CA VAL A 131 27.33 3.98 -17.03
C VAL A 131 27.82 3.86 -15.60
N VAL A 132 27.59 2.71 -14.93
CA VAL A 132 28.06 2.46 -13.55
C VAL A 132 29.57 2.63 -13.47
N ARG A 133 30.34 2.01 -14.36
CA ARG A 133 31.81 2.13 -14.39
C ARG A 133 32.27 3.56 -14.61
N TYR A 134 31.57 4.31 -15.46
CA TYR A 134 31.93 5.69 -15.73
C TYR A 134 31.64 6.60 -14.52
N LEU A 135 30.46 6.46 -13.91
CA LEU A 135 30.08 7.26 -12.72
C LEU A 135 30.99 7.00 -11.52
N VAL A 136 31.34 5.73 -11.27
CA VAL A 136 32.18 5.37 -10.12
C VAL A 136 33.66 5.60 -10.41
N GLY A 137 34.17 5.11 -11.56
CA GLY A 137 35.61 5.15 -11.87
C GLY A 137 36.12 6.54 -12.18
N GLU A 138 35.39 7.34 -12.95
CA GLU A 138 35.85 8.66 -13.41
C GLU A 138 35.34 9.83 -12.52
N HIS A 139 34.18 9.66 -11.87
CA HIS A 139 33.53 10.72 -11.13
C HIS A 139 33.33 10.42 -9.64
N GLN A 140 33.82 9.28 -9.15
CA GLN A 140 33.77 8.89 -7.74
C GLN A 140 32.35 9.02 -7.14
N ALA A 141 31.34 8.52 -7.88
CA ALA A 141 29.97 8.50 -7.38
C ALA A 141 29.91 7.72 -6.06
N ASP A 142 29.17 8.26 -5.09
CA ASP A 142 29.02 7.66 -3.78
C ASP A 142 28.19 6.36 -3.86
N LEU A 143 28.79 5.25 -3.45
CA LEU A 143 28.18 3.91 -3.48
C LEU A 143 27.14 3.72 -2.38
N GLU A 144 27.22 4.50 -1.31
CA GLU A 144 26.45 4.30 -0.08
C GLU A 144 25.21 5.18 0.03
N VAL A 145 24.99 6.10 -0.90
CA VAL A 145 23.76 6.89 -0.93
C VAL A 145 22.58 5.95 -1.17
N ALA A 146 21.73 5.84 -0.15
CA ALA A 146 20.55 5.00 -0.18
C ALA A 146 19.29 5.82 -0.49
N ASN A 147 18.26 5.20 -1.08
CA ASN A 147 16.98 5.85 -1.26
C ASN A 147 16.25 6.01 0.10
N ARG A 148 15.06 6.64 0.10
CA ARG A 148 14.24 6.84 1.32
C ARG A 148 13.94 5.55 2.10
N HIS A 149 14.05 4.37 1.47
CA HIS A 149 13.87 3.07 2.10
C HIS A 149 15.19 2.43 2.57
N GLY A 150 16.30 3.15 2.47
CA GLY A 150 17.62 2.65 2.85
C GLY A 150 18.25 1.66 1.88
N HIS A 151 17.74 1.53 0.62
CA HIS A 151 18.31 0.62 -0.37
C HIS A 151 19.46 1.26 -1.12
N THR A 152 20.65 0.65 -1.04
CA THR A 152 21.88 1.08 -1.73
C THR A 152 21.97 0.58 -3.17
N CYS A 153 22.99 1.03 -3.91
CA CYS A 153 23.30 0.56 -5.26
C CYS A 153 23.57 -0.95 -5.29
N LEU A 154 24.30 -1.47 -4.29
CA LEU A 154 24.58 -2.91 -4.19
C LEU A 154 23.29 -3.71 -3.98
N MET A 155 22.43 -3.31 -3.05
CA MET A 155 21.16 -3.98 -2.78
C MET A 155 20.30 -4.07 -4.03
N ILE A 156 20.11 -2.98 -4.76
CA ILE A 156 19.28 -3.00 -5.96
C ILE A 156 19.87 -3.84 -7.09
N SER A 157 21.20 -3.85 -7.25
CA SER A 157 21.89 -4.72 -8.23
C SER A 157 21.70 -6.19 -7.89
N CYS A 158 21.71 -6.54 -6.60
CA CYS A 158 21.45 -7.88 -6.11
C CYS A 158 20.00 -8.30 -6.35
N TYR A 159 19.04 -7.43 -6.03
CA TYR A 159 17.61 -7.69 -6.25
C TYR A 159 17.28 -7.89 -7.74
N LYS A 160 17.86 -7.08 -8.62
CA LYS A 160 17.65 -7.19 -10.07
C LYS A 160 18.51 -8.29 -10.73
N GLY A 161 19.42 -8.91 -10.01
CA GLY A 161 20.26 -10.00 -10.52
C GLY A 161 21.42 -9.53 -11.42
N HIS A 162 21.85 -8.27 -11.31
CA HIS A 162 22.95 -7.72 -12.13
C HIS A 162 24.33 -8.09 -11.57
N ARG A 163 24.76 -9.31 -11.84
CA ARG A 163 25.99 -9.91 -11.29
C ARG A 163 27.25 -9.07 -11.52
N GLU A 164 27.48 -8.61 -12.75
CA GLU A 164 28.70 -7.88 -13.08
C GLU A 164 28.74 -6.50 -12.41
N ILE A 165 27.56 -5.86 -12.21
CA ILE A 165 27.48 -4.62 -11.47
C ILE A 165 27.73 -4.87 -9.99
N ALA A 166 27.08 -5.89 -9.39
CA ALA A 166 27.30 -6.24 -7.99
C ALA A 166 28.78 -6.55 -7.72
N ARG A 167 29.43 -7.32 -8.61
CA ARG A 167 30.88 -7.60 -8.52
C ARG A 167 31.69 -6.32 -8.54
N TYR A 168 31.44 -5.45 -9.53
CA TYR A 168 32.16 -4.20 -9.68
C TYR A 168 32.00 -3.27 -8.46
N LEU A 169 30.77 -3.12 -7.95
CA LEU A 169 30.51 -2.31 -6.76
C LEU A 169 31.28 -2.84 -5.53
N LEU A 170 31.30 -4.16 -5.35
CA LEU A 170 32.08 -4.81 -4.27
C LEU A 170 33.61 -4.62 -4.43
N GLU A 171 34.11 -4.61 -5.66
CA GLU A 171 35.52 -4.29 -5.96
C GLU A 171 35.86 -2.83 -5.66
N GLN A 172 34.89 -1.94 -5.80
CA GLN A 172 35.04 -0.51 -5.47
C GLN A 172 34.76 -0.19 -4.00
N GLY A 173 34.55 -1.20 -3.12
CA GLY A 173 34.41 -1.02 -1.67
C GLY A 173 32.97 -0.80 -1.19
N ALA A 174 31.94 -1.18 -1.94
CA ALA A 174 30.57 -1.12 -1.43
C ALA A 174 30.38 -1.99 -0.19
N ARG A 175 29.71 -1.45 0.84
CA ARG A 175 29.48 -2.12 2.14
C ARG A 175 28.50 -3.28 2.00
N VAL A 176 29.00 -4.49 2.23
CA VAL A 176 28.24 -5.75 2.05
C VAL A 176 27.07 -5.90 3.02
N ASN A 177 27.27 -5.49 4.29
CA ASN A 177 26.32 -5.72 5.37
C ASN A 177 25.45 -4.49 5.69
N ARG A 178 25.39 -3.49 4.80
CA ARG A 178 24.50 -2.34 4.96
C ARG A 178 23.05 -2.81 5.09
N ARG A 179 22.31 -2.20 6.02
CA ARG A 179 20.90 -2.54 6.27
C ARG A 179 19.98 -1.47 5.71
N SER A 180 18.87 -1.90 5.10
CA SER A 180 17.78 -1.01 4.68
C SER A 180 16.95 -0.55 5.88
N ALA A 181 15.99 0.36 5.68
CA ALA A 181 15.07 0.79 6.72
C ALA A 181 14.26 -0.38 7.35
N LYS A 182 14.04 -1.46 6.60
CA LYS A 182 13.40 -2.69 7.08
C LYS A 182 14.40 -3.73 7.59
N GLY A 183 15.67 -3.40 7.66
CA GLY A 183 16.72 -4.32 8.12
C GLY A 183 17.25 -5.31 7.09
N ASN A 184 16.77 -5.27 5.83
CA ASN A 184 17.25 -6.15 4.75
C ASN A 184 18.68 -5.77 4.38
N THR A 185 19.48 -6.78 4.00
CA THR A 185 20.82 -6.63 3.44
C THR A 185 20.83 -7.09 1.98
N ALA A 186 21.92 -6.81 1.26
CA ALA A 186 22.10 -7.32 -0.12
C ALA A 186 21.96 -8.84 -0.22
N LEU A 187 22.27 -9.58 0.86
CA LEU A 187 22.11 -11.03 0.91
C LEU A 187 20.64 -11.47 0.93
N HIS A 188 19.75 -10.72 1.61
CA HIS A 188 18.30 -10.93 1.55
C HIS A 188 17.78 -10.69 0.13
N ASP A 189 18.21 -9.59 -0.50
CA ASP A 189 17.78 -9.23 -1.85
C ASP A 189 18.18 -10.29 -2.90
N CYS A 190 19.39 -10.87 -2.78
CA CYS A 190 19.81 -12.00 -3.61
C CYS A 190 18.97 -13.26 -3.36
N ALA A 191 18.69 -13.56 -2.10
CA ALA A 191 17.93 -14.74 -1.71
C ALA A 191 16.48 -14.64 -2.21
N GLU A 192 15.89 -13.43 -2.15
CA GLU A 192 14.55 -13.14 -2.64
C GLU A 192 14.44 -13.18 -4.17
N SER A 193 15.46 -12.67 -4.88
CA SER A 193 15.50 -12.65 -6.34
C SER A 193 15.95 -13.98 -6.99
N GLY A 194 16.50 -14.91 -6.22
CA GLY A 194 16.98 -16.19 -6.73
C GLY A 194 18.37 -16.17 -7.34
N SER A 195 19.16 -15.12 -7.10
CA SER A 195 20.47 -14.92 -7.72
C SER A 195 21.58 -15.65 -6.96
N LEU A 196 21.69 -16.99 -7.15
CA LEU A 196 22.66 -17.83 -6.46
C LEU A 196 24.12 -17.37 -6.65
N GLU A 197 24.51 -16.98 -7.87
CA GLU A 197 25.88 -16.56 -8.16
C GLU A 197 26.27 -15.26 -7.42
N ILE A 198 25.32 -14.31 -7.29
CA ILE A 198 25.56 -13.08 -6.54
C ILE A 198 25.61 -13.40 -5.04
N LEU A 199 24.73 -14.29 -4.57
CA LEU A 199 24.72 -14.74 -3.17
C LEU A 199 26.06 -15.36 -2.80
N GLN A 200 26.63 -16.24 -3.64
CA GLN A 200 27.96 -16.82 -3.44
C GLN A 200 29.06 -15.74 -3.41
N LEU A 201 28.97 -14.76 -4.31
CA LEU A 201 29.89 -13.63 -4.35
C LEU A 201 29.85 -12.81 -3.02
N LEU A 202 28.66 -12.53 -2.51
CA LEU A 202 28.49 -11.80 -1.24
C LEU A 202 29.01 -12.59 -0.03
N LEU A 203 28.74 -13.90 0.02
CA LEU A 203 29.27 -14.77 1.08
C LEU A 203 30.80 -14.82 1.05
N GLY A 204 31.40 -14.86 -0.14
CA GLY A 204 32.86 -14.73 -0.32
C GLY A 204 33.43 -13.39 0.15
N ARG A 205 32.61 -12.35 0.28
CA ARG A 205 32.95 -11.03 0.82
C ARG A 205 32.47 -10.82 2.27
N ARG A 206 32.24 -11.90 3.02
CA ARG A 206 31.82 -11.90 4.44
C ARG A 206 30.43 -11.30 4.69
N ALA A 207 29.47 -11.48 3.76
CA ALA A 207 28.07 -11.18 4.03
C ALA A 207 27.56 -12.03 5.19
N ARG A 208 26.81 -11.39 6.11
CA ARG A 208 26.29 -12.03 7.33
C ARG A 208 24.85 -12.51 7.13
N MET A 209 24.52 -13.67 7.71
CA MET A 209 23.16 -14.24 7.74
C MET A 209 22.31 -13.56 8.83
N GLU A 210 22.14 -12.24 8.75
CA GLU A 210 21.40 -11.45 9.74
C GLU A 210 19.89 -11.62 9.59
N ARG A 211 19.14 -11.21 10.61
CA ARG A 211 17.67 -11.14 10.55
C ARG A 211 17.23 -9.73 10.16
N ASP A 212 16.23 -9.63 9.30
CA ASP A 212 15.60 -8.35 8.96
C ASP A 212 14.62 -7.88 10.05
N GLY A 213 13.86 -6.80 9.80
CA GLY A 213 12.87 -6.25 10.72
C GLY A 213 11.67 -7.17 10.98
N TYR A 214 11.43 -8.18 10.16
CA TYR A 214 10.42 -9.22 10.34
C TYR A 214 10.99 -10.50 10.97
N GLY A 215 12.28 -10.51 11.32
CA GLY A 215 12.97 -11.71 11.81
C GLY A 215 13.38 -12.69 10.72
N MET A 216 13.26 -12.32 9.45
CA MET A 216 13.62 -13.15 8.29
C MET A 216 15.13 -13.22 8.13
N THR A 217 15.65 -14.42 7.91
CA THR A 217 17.02 -14.61 7.42
C THR A 217 17.04 -14.74 5.89
N PRO A 218 18.16 -14.52 5.20
CA PRO A 218 18.27 -14.80 3.77
C PRO A 218 17.82 -16.21 3.36
N LEU A 219 18.06 -17.20 4.22
CA LEU A 219 17.59 -18.57 4.02
C LEU A 219 16.07 -18.68 4.01
N LEU A 220 15.39 -18.05 4.97
CA LEU A 220 13.93 -18.01 5.02
C LEU A 220 13.35 -17.19 3.85
N ALA A 221 13.99 -16.08 3.44
CA ALA A 221 13.60 -15.31 2.28
C ALA A 221 13.63 -16.15 1.00
N ALA A 222 14.69 -16.95 0.78
CA ALA A 222 14.76 -17.90 -0.33
C ALA A 222 13.66 -18.97 -0.26
N SER A 223 13.30 -19.42 0.94
CA SER A 223 12.24 -20.41 1.14
C SER A 223 10.85 -19.86 0.83
N VAL A 224 10.54 -18.63 1.26
CA VAL A 224 9.27 -17.93 0.97
C VAL A 224 9.09 -17.66 -0.53
N THR A 225 10.17 -17.31 -1.22
CA THR A 225 10.13 -17.07 -2.66
C THR A 225 10.19 -18.35 -3.49
N GLY A 226 10.68 -19.45 -2.90
CA GLY A 226 10.73 -20.78 -3.52
C GLY A 226 12.00 -21.05 -4.32
N HIS A 227 13.10 -20.37 -4.00
CA HIS A 227 14.41 -20.56 -4.66
C HIS A 227 15.16 -21.75 -4.06
N THR A 228 14.78 -22.95 -4.48
CA THR A 228 15.28 -24.23 -3.97
C THR A 228 16.80 -24.34 -4.06
N ASN A 229 17.40 -23.88 -5.16
CA ASN A 229 18.85 -23.90 -5.37
C ASN A 229 19.61 -23.11 -4.29
N ILE A 230 19.07 -21.95 -3.88
CA ILE A 230 19.66 -21.14 -2.81
C ILE A 230 19.46 -21.82 -1.45
N VAL A 231 18.25 -22.32 -1.18
CA VAL A 231 17.96 -23.05 0.06
C VAL A 231 18.89 -24.24 0.21
N GLU A 232 19.04 -25.07 -0.83
CA GLU A 232 19.93 -26.22 -0.81
C GLU A 232 21.40 -25.81 -0.61
N PHE A 233 21.84 -24.77 -1.33
CA PHE A 233 23.20 -24.25 -1.17
C PHE A 233 23.49 -23.79 0.26
N LEU A 234 22.59 -22.99 0.86
CA LEU A 234 22.77 -22.45 2.21
C LEU A 234 22.69 -23.54 3.30
N ILE A 235 21.91 -24.60 3.10
CA ILE A 235 21.84 -25.75 4.01
C ILE A 235 23.10 -26.62 3.87
N GLN A 236 23.66 -26.77 2.67
CA GLN A 236 24.83 -27.63 2.40
C GLN A 236 26.16 -26.91 2.62
N ALA A 237 26.17 -25.57 2.70
CA ALA A 237 27.38 -24.77 2.93
C ALA A 237 27.96 -25.09 4.31
N GLN A 238 28.75 -26.18 4.37
CA GLN A 238 29.50 -26.58 5.57
C GLN A 238 30.76 -25.71 5.74
N PRO A 239 31.28 -25.56 6.99
CA PRO A 239 32.50 -24.81 7.25
C PRO A 239 33.70 -25.53 6.65
N GLY A 240 34.16 -25.12 5.45
CA GLY A 240 35.26 -25.76 4.75
C GLY A 240 35.63 -25.16 3.40
N LEU A 241 34.98 -24.08 2.96
CA LEU A 241 35.45 -23.36 1.78
C LEU A 241 36.78 -22.66 2.12
N GLU A 242 37.88 -23.24 1.64
CA GLU A 242 39.22 -22.66 1.70
C GLU A 242 39.20 -21.21 1.17
N ARG A 243 39.73 -20.31 1.99
CA ARG A 243 39.90 -18.89 1.65
C ARG A 243 40.70 -18.78 0.35
N PRO A 244 40.23 -18.05 -0.67
CA PRO A 244 41.15 -17.64 -1.72
C PRO A 244 42.30 -16.83 -1.08
N PRO A 245 43.58 -17.03 -1.54
CA PRO A 245 44.71 -16.34 -0.96
C PRO A 245 44.55 -14.82 -1.09
N ARG A 246 44.84 -14.10 0.00
CA ARG A 246 44.85 -12.65 0.04
C ARG A 246 45.77 -12.12 -1.07
N GLY A 247 45.21 -11.35 -1.99
CA GLY A 247 46.02 -10.48 -2.83
C GLY A 247 46.72 -9.44 -1.94
N PRO A 248 47.98 -9.08 -2.21
CA PRO A 248 48.75 -8.14 -1.42
C PRO A 248 48.16 -6.71 -1.56
N GLY A 249 47.72 -6.10 -0.46
CA GLY A 249 47.56 -4.66 -0.33
C GLY A 249 46.17 -4.09 -0.64
N GLY A 250 45.18 -4.41 0.20
CA GLY A 250 44.00 -3.55 0.38
C GLY A 250 44.12 -2.83 1.74
N PRO A 251 43.70 -1.56 1.86
CA PRO A 251 43.75 -0.85 3.12
C PRO A 251 42.88 -1.52 4.18
N GLU A 252 43.42 -1.60 5.40
CA GLU A 252 42.63 -1.94 6.58
C GLU A 252 41.62 -0.80 6.77
N ASP A 253 40.31 -1.15 6.86
CA ASP A 253 39.29 -0.19 7.23
C ASP A 253 39.50 0.23 8.69
N PRO A 254 39.81 1.50 8.97
CA PRO A 254 40.06 1.99 10.35
C PRO A 254 38.77 2.23 11.15
N GLU A 255 37.57 1.98 10.58
CA GLU A 255 36.29 2.30 11.21
C GLU A 255 35.56 1.09 11.81
N ASP A 256 36.15 -0.13 11.75
CA ASP A 256 35.58 -1.30 12.45
C ASP A 256 35.87 -1.31 13.98
N ASP A 257 36.57 -0.30 14.49
CA ASP A 257 36.95 -0.12 15.90
C ASP A 257 36.13 0.97 16.63
N GLU A 258 35.02 1.44 16.11
CA GLU A 258 34.06 2.11 16.99
C GLU A 258 33.51 1.06 17.95
N GLU A 259 34.05 1.06 19.18
CA GLU A 259 33.45 0.42 20.35
C GLU A 259 32.01 0.92 20.51
N GLU A 260 31.07 0.28 19.81
CA GLU A 260 29.69 0.28 20.23
C GLU A 260 29.65 -0.24 21.67
N GLN A 261 29.24 0.62 22.59
CA GLN A 261 28.97 0.27 23.97
C GLN A 261 28.09 -1.00 23.95
N ARG A 262 28.77 -2.15 24.18
CA ARG A 262 28.14 -3.45 24.23
C ARG A 262 27.17 -3.45 25.41
N ASP A 263 25.90 -3.60 25.07
CA ASP A 263 24.89 -4.03 26.03
C ASP A 263 25.37 -5.39 26.60
N PRO A 264 25.63 -5.52 27.90
CA PRO A 264 26.17 -6.74 28.49
C PRO A 264 25.25 -7.95 28.36
N ASP A 265 23.98 -7.77 27.95
CA ASP A 265 22.98 -8.82 27.70
C ASP A 265 22.74 -9.13 26.21
N ALA A 266 23.49 -8.52 25.29
CA ALA A 266 23.40 -8.86 23.87
C ALA A 266 24.04 -10.25 23.62
N PRO A 267 23.33 -11.18 22.97
CA PRO A 267 23.88 -12.51 22.67
C PRO A 267 25.14 -12.35 21.80
N SER A 268 26.22 -13.00 22.21
CA SER A 268 27.52 -13.01 21.54
C SER A 268 27.39 -13.26 20.04
N VAL A 269 27.99 -12.37 19.23
CA VAL A 269 28.06 -12.45 17.77
C VAL A 269 28.88 -13.70 17.39
N GLU A 270 28.21 -14.80 17.09
CA GLU A 270 28.83 -15.96 16.47
C GLU A 270 29.09 -15.67 14.99
N SER A 271 30.34 -15.50 14.67
CA SER A 271 30.97 -15.40 13.35
C SER A 271 30.47 -16.48 12.41
N CYS A 272 30.10 -16.12 11.16
CA CYS A 272 29.84 -17.00 9.99
C CYS A 272 29.47 -18.44 10.38
N CYS A 273 28.33 -18.66 11.07
CA CYS A 273 27.95 -19.96 11.56
C CYS A 273 27.34 -20.83 10.45
N PRO A 274 27.65 -22.13 10.42
CA PRO A 274 26.91 -23.08 9.63
C PRO A 274 25.42 -22.96 9.96
N THR A 275 24.57 -23.10 8.96
CA THR A 275 23.12 -23.09 9.13
C THR A 275 22.75 -24.09 10.24
N SER A 276 22.14 -23.64 11.33
CA SER A 276 21.75 -24.55 12.40
C SER A 276 20.74 -25.58 11.90
N ARG A 277 20.67 -26.73 12.57
CA ARG A 277 19.70 -27.78 12.24
C ARG A 277 18.27 -27.24 12.27
N GLU A 278 17.96 -26.40 13.27
CA GLU A 278 16.66 -25.73 13.42
C GLU A 278 16.36 -24.85 12.20
N ALA A 279 17.29 -24.00 11.82
CA ALA A 279 17.13 -23.10 10.70
C ALA A 279 16.96 -23.86 9.36
N ALA A 280 17.69 -24.95 9.17
CA ALA A 280 17.55 -25.81 8.00
C ALA A 280 16.17 -26.48 7.94
N VAL A 281 15.68 -26.95 9.08
CA VAL A 281 14.34 -27.56 9.20
C VAL A 281 13.25 -26.54 8.88
N GLU A 282 13.30 -25.36 9.52
CA GLU A 282 12.32 -24.29 9.28
C GLU A 282 12.31 -23.86 7.81
N ALA A 283 13.48 -23.71 7.20
CA ALA A 283 13.61 -23.35 5.80
C ALA A 283 12.99 -24.40 4.86
N LEU A 284 13.21 -25.69 5.11
CA LEU A 284 12.63 -26.77 4.30
C LEU A 284 11.12 -26.89 4.50
N GLU A 285 10.62 -26.71 5.73
CA GLU A 285 9.19 -26.70 6.01
C GLU A 285 8.50 -25.53 5.30
N LEU A 286 9.07 -24.34 5.39
CA LEU A 286 8.57 -23.15 4.72
C LEU A 286 8.65 -23.25 3.19
N LEU A 287 9.73 -23.85 2.67
CA LEU A 287 9.88 -24.14 1.23
C LEU A 287 8.78 -25.08 0.76
N GLY A 288 8.48 -26.15 1.52
CA GLY A 288 7.37 -27.05 1.23
C GLY A 288 6.02 -26.32 1.20
N ALA A 289 5.75 -25.44 2.17
CA ALA A 289 4.55 -24.59 2.17
C ALA A 289 4.48 -23.69 0.90
N THR A 290 5.62 -23.17 0.47
CA THR A 290 5.70 -22.36 -0.77
C THR A 290 5.44 -23.20 -2.02
N TYR A 291 5.86 -24.46 -2.04
CA TYR A 291 5.55 -25.41 -3.11
C TYR A 291 4.04 -25.69 -3.21
N VAL A 292 3.35 -25.83 -2.06
CA VAL A 292 1.89 -25.99 -2.04
C VAL A 292 1.18 -24.76 -2.60
N ASP A 293 1.51 -23.58 -2.08
CA ASP A 293 0.72 -22.37 -2.31
C ASP A 293 1.08 -21.67 -3.63
N LYS A 294 2.38 -21.54 -3.92
CA LYS A 294 2.92 -20.74 -5.02
C LYS A 294 3.21 -21.56 -6.27
N LYS A 295 3.89 -22.71 -6.10
CA LYS A 295 4.25 -23.59 -7.20
C LYS A 295 3.15 -24.59 -7.57
N ARG A 296 2.18 -24.80 -6.67
CA ARG A 296 1.09 -25.77 -6.82
C ARG A 296 1.58 -27.20 -7.06
N ASP A 297 2.75 -27.52 -6.50
CA ASP A 297 3.41 -28.81 -6.59
C ASP A 297 3.37 -29.52 -5.22
N LEU A 298 2.36 -30.37 -5.04
CA LEU A 298 2.13 -31.09 -3.78
C LEU A 298 3.20 -32.18 -3.55
N LEU A 299 3.70 -32.82 -4.61
CA LEU A 299 4.73 -33.83 -4.48
C LEU A 299 6.08 -33.21 -4.13
N GLY A 300 6.41 -32.08 -4.72
CA GLY A 300 7.59 -31.29 -4.36
C GLY A 300 7.53 -30.81 -2.91
N ALA A 301 6.36 -30.39 -2.45
CA ALA A 301 6.14 -29.99 -1.05
C ALA A 301 6.42 -31.16 -0.09
N LEU A 302 5.86 -32.36 -0.37
CA LEU A 302 6.11 -33.57 0.44
C LEU A 302 7.60 -33.94 0.49
N LYS A 303 8.31 -33.81 -0.62
CA LYS A 303 9.77 -34.09 -0.65
C LYS A 303 10.52 -33.19 0.34
N HIS A 304 10.21 -31.90 0.37
CA HIS A 304 10.86 -30.95 1.28
C HIS A 304 10.44 -31.20 2.74
N TRP A 305 9.16 -31.46 2.99
CA TRP A 305 8.67 -31.77 4.34
C TRP A 305 9.22 -33.09 4.88
N ARG A 306 9.37 -34.12 4.01
CA ARG A 306 10.02 -35.39 4.42
C ARG A 306 11.47 -35.13 4.82
N ARG A 307 12.23 -34.39 4.01
CA ARG A 307 13.61 -34.03 4.36
C ARG A 307 13.70 -33.22 5.66
N ALA A 308 12.78 -32.29 5.89
CA ALA A 308 12.70 -31.56 7.15
C ALA A 308 12.42 -32.51 8.35
N MET A 309 11.52 -33.47 8.17
CA MET A 309 11.19 -34.47 9.19
C MET A 309 12.39 -35.39 9.48
N GLU A 310 13.13 -35.82 8.47
CA GLU A 310 14.38 -36.58 8.65
C GLU A 310 15.41 -35.78 9.46
N LEU A 311 15.59 -34.51 9.16
CA LEU A 311 16.46 -33.64 9.94
C LEU A 311 15.96 -33.47 11.39
N ARG A 312 14.65 -33.45 11.65
CA ARG A 312 14.09 -33.38 13.00
C ARG A 312 14.42 -34.62 13.85
N HIS A 313 14.64 -35.76 13.22
CA HIS A 313 14.99 -37.05 13.89
C HIS A 313 16.48 -37.37 13.83
N GLN A 314 17.32 -36.52 13.20
CA GLN A 314 18.74 -36.80 13.05
C GLN A 314 19.46 -36.77 14.42
N GLY A 315 20.37 -37.73 14.64
CA GLY A 315 21.21 -37.79 15.85
C GLY A 315 20.54 -38.39 17.07
N GLY A 316 19.38 -39.05 16.93
CA GLY A 316 18.68 -39.71 18.03
C GLY A 316 17.88 -38.79 18.94
N GLU A 317 17.94 -37.49 18.72
CA GLU A 317 17.19 -36.49 19.46
C GLU A 317 16.15 -35.84 18.55
N TYR A 318 14.87 -35.90 18.94
CA TYR A 318 13.78 -35.27 18.21
C TYR A 318 13.74 -33.76 18.48
N LEU A 319 13.77 -32.96 17.43
CA LEU A 319 13.59 -31.52 17.49
C LEU A 319 12.07 -31.18 17.47
N PRO A 320 11.48 -30.79 18.62
CA PRO A 320 10.03 -30.61 18.71
C PRO A 320 9.56 -29.39 17.90
N LYS A 321 8.33 -29.44 17.37
CA LYS A 321 7.66 -28.27 16.80
C LYS A 321 7.07 -27.43 17.94
N PRO A 322 7.28 -26.13 17.98
CA PRO A 322 6.54 -25.25 18.87
C PRO A 322 5.03 -25.41 18.62
N GLN A 323 4.29 -25.78 19.66
CA GLN A 323 2.83 -25.91 19.54
C GLN A 323 2.17 -24.55 19.85
N PRO A 324 1.15 -24.13 19.09
CA PRO A 324 0.38 -22.96 19.46
C PRO A 324 -0.36 -23.20 20.77
N PRO A 325 -0.51 -22.18 21.64
CA PRO A 325 -1.17 -22.34 22.94
C PRO A 325 -2.63 -22.76 22.82
N GLN A 326 -3.28 -22.46 21.71
CA GLN A 326 -4.65 -22.87 21.38
C GLN A 326 -4.78 -23.22 19.91
N LEU A 327 -5.62 -24.20 19.61
CA LEU A 327 -5.97 -24.55 18.24
C LEU A 327 -6.90 -23.50 17.64
N VAL A 328 -6.67 -23.15 16.40
CA VAL A 328 -7.37 -22.07 15.71
C VAL A 328 -8.61 -22.61 14.99
N LEU A 329 -9.78 -22.06 15.32
CA LEU A 329 -11.05 -22.42 14.69
C LEU A 329 -11.03 -22.19 13.16
N ALA A 330 -10.38 -21.11 12.71
CA ALA A 330 -10.28 -20.79 11.28
C ALA A 330 -9.59 -21.89 10.47
N TYR A 331 -8.67 -22.63 11.09
CA TYR A 331 -8.03 -23.81 10.50
C TYR A 331 -8.79 -25.13 10.74
N GLY A 332 -10.00 -25.05 11.30
CA GLY A 332 -10.79 -26.26 11.65
C GLY A 332 -10.14 -27.08 12.75
N TYR A 333 -9.38 -26.42 13.64
CA TYR A 333 -8.59 -27.08 14.71
C TYR A 333 -7.49 -28.02 14.20
N ALA A 334 -7.04 -27.86 12.94
CA ALA A 334 -5.96 -28.64 12.38
C ALA A 334 -4.66 -28.46 13.18
N ARG A 335 -3.87 -29.54 13.24
CA ARG A 335 -2.53 -29.57 13.87
C ARG A 335 -1.48 -29.88 12.83
N GLU A 336 -0.27 -29.38 13.05
CA GLU A 336 0.84 -29.78 12.19
C GLU A 336 1.16 -31.26 12.40
N VAL A 337 1.37 -31.99 11.31
CA VAL A 337 1.82 -33.38 11.33
C VAL A 337 3.19 -33.50 12.01
N SER A 338 3.37 -34.53 12.81
CA SER A 338 4.58 -34.76 13.61
C SER A 338 5.31 -36.03 13.29
N THR A 339 4.71 -36.94 12.52
CA THR A 339 5.28 -38.24 12.14
C THR A 339 5.37 -38.39 10.63
N VAL A 340 6.28 -39.25 10.17
CA VAL A 340 6.43 -39.57 8.74
C VAL A 340 5.17 -40.22 8.17
N GLN A 341 4.50 -41.06 8.97
CA GLN A 341 3.25 -41.74 8.56
C GLN A 341 2.12 -40.74 8.33
N GLU A 342 1.94 -39.76 9.23
CA GLU A 342 0.98 -38.67 9.04
C GLU A 342 1.31 -37.85 7.80
N LEU A 343 2.60 -37.57 7.59
CA LEU A 343 3.06 -36.79 6.43
C LEU A 343 2.76 -37.52 5.11
N GLU A 344 2.98 -38.83 5.04
CA GLU A 344 2.70 -39.64 3.85
C GLU A 344 1.19 -39.75 3.57
N ALA A 345 0.37 -39.78 4.61
CA ALA A 345 -1.09 -39.80 4.48
C ALA A 345 -1.65 -38.49 3.88
N LEU A 346 -0.97 -37.35 4.03
CA LEU A 346 -1.42 -36.06 3.51
C LEU A 346 -1.61 -36.05 1.98
N ILE A 347 -0.90 -36.90 1.23
CA ILE A 347 -1.02 -36.90 -0.25
C ILE A 347 -2.43 -37.26 -0.72
N THR A 348 -3.19 -37.98 0.10
CA THR A 348 -4.56 -38.35 -0.20
C THR A 348 -5.57 -37.24 0.04
N ASP A 349 -5.18 -36.20 0.80
CA ASP A 349 -6.01 -35.04 1.10
C ASP A 349 -5.30 -33.72 0.74
N PRO A 350 -5.46 -33.24 -0.49
CA PRO A 350 -4.90 -31.98 -0.94
C PRO A 350 -5.36 -30.76 -0.14
N ASP A 351 -6.54 -30.82 0.48
CA ASP A 351 -7.05 -29.71 1.30
C ASP A 351 -6.31 -29.62 2.62
N GLU A 352 -6.10 -30.77 3.28
CA GLU A 352 -5.27 -30.84 4.50
C GLU A 352 -3.83 -30.40 4.23
N MET A 353 -3.22 -30.79 3.09
CA MET A 353 -1.89 -30.30 2.72
C MET A 353 -1.83 -28.77 2.67
N ARG A 354 -2.88 -28.14 2.16
CA ARG A 354 -2.95 -26.66 2.12
C ARG A 354 -3.15 -26.06 3.51
N MET A 355 -3.87 -26.71 4.40
CA MET A 355 -3.96 -26.30 5.81
C MET A 355 -2.61 -26.42 6.50
N GLN A 356 -1.89 -27.52 6.29
CA GLN A 356 -0.53 -27.68 6.81
C GLN A 356 0.40 -26.57 6.34
N ALA A 357 0.31 -26.15 5.08
CA ALA A 357 1.10 -25.04 4.56
C ALA A 357 0.82 -23.72 5.29
N LEU A 358 -0.46 -23.43 5.61
CA LEU A 358 -0.83 -22.24 6.39
C LEU A 358 -0.30 -22.28 7.83
N LEU A 359 -0.45 -23.43 8.51
CA LEU A 359 0.05 -23.64 9.87
C LEU A 359 1.57 -23.46 9.97
N ILE A 360 2.31 -24.09 9.04
CA ILE A 360 3.77 -23.95 8.94
C ILE A 360 4.17 -22.51 8.71
N ARG A 361 3.51 -21.83 7.79
CA ARG A 361 3.80 -20.43 7.45
C ARG A 361 3.57 -19.50 8.64
N GLU A 362 2.45 -19.64 9.32
CA GLU A 362 2.15 -18.83 10.51
C GLU A 362 3.14 -19.10 11.66
N ARG A 363 3.52 -20.35 11.90
CA ARG A 363 4.48 -20.71 12.94
C ARG A 363 5.86 -20.11 12.68
N ILE A 364 6.35 -20.17 11.43
CA ILE A 364 7.72 -19.75 11.08
C ILE A 364 7.80 -18.24 10.89
N LEU A 365 6.87 -17.65 10.15
CA LEU A 365 6.89 -16.22 9.82
C LEU A 365 6.25 -15.34 10.89
N GLY A 366 5.35 -15.93 11.69
CA GLY A 366 4.55 -15.19 12.66
C GLY A 366 3.35 -14.44 12.04
N PRO A 367 2.46 -13.92 12.89
CA PRO A 367 1.24 -13.25 12.46
C PRO A 367 1.46 -11.84 11.89
N SER A 368 2.60 -11.22 12.16
CA SER A 368 2.97 -9.87 11.67
C SER A 368 3.50 -9.88 10.24
N HIS A 369 3.95 -11.03 9.74
CA HIS A 369 4.50 -11.12 8.40
C HIS A 369 3.40 -11.00 7.33
N PRO A 370 3.59 -10.16 6.28
CA PRO A 370 2.57 -9.94 5.25
C PRO A 370 2.10 -11.21 4.56
N ASP A 371 3.00 -12.15 4.27
CA ASP A 371 2.69 -13.41 3.59
C ASP A 371 1.76 -14.32 4.42
N THR A 372 1.82 -14.25 5.76
CA THR A 372 0.94 -15.05 6.61
C THR A 372 -0.52 -14.70 6.34
N SER A 373 -0.90 -13.44 6.52
CA SER A 373 -2.27 -13.00 6.28
C SER A 373 -2.67 -13.08 4.80
N TYR A 374 -1.72 -12.88 3.87
CA TYR A 374 -1.97 -12.98 2.43
C TYR A 374 -2.38 -14.40 2.02
N TYR A 375 -1.64 -15.44 2.40
CA TYR A 375 -1.97 -16.82 2.00
C TYR A 375 -3.20 -17.37 2.70
N ILE A 376 -3.49 -16.95 3.95
CA ILE A 376 -4.76 -17.26 4.60
C ILE A 376 -5.94 -16.69 3.80
N ARG A 377 -5.84 -15.42 3.36
CA ARG A 377 -6.86 -14.79 2.51
C ARG A 377 -6.97 -15.48 1.15
N TYR A 378 -5.83 -15.77 0.52
CA TYR A 378 -5.80 -16.47 -0.76
C TYR A 378 -6.53 -17.82 -0.68
N ARG A 379 -6.25 -18.60 0.37
CA ARG A 379 -6.95 -19.87 0.60
C ARG A 379 -8.44 -19.69 0.83
N GLY A 380 -8.82 -18.67 1.60
CA GLY A 380 -10.21 -18.28 1.78
C GLY A 380 -10.90 -17.96 0.46
N ALA A 381 -10.26 -17.23 -0.45
CA ALA A 381 -10.79 -16.94 -1.78
C ALA A 381 -11.03 -18.23 -2.61
N VAL A 382 -10.10 -19.19 -2.55
CA VAL A 382 -10.28 -20.50 -3.21
C VAL A 382 -11.51 -21.24 -2.68
N TYR A 383 -11.78 -21.15 -1.37
CA TYR A 383 -13.02 -21.71 -0.80
C TYR A 383 -14.27 -20.99 -1.29
N ALA A 384 -14.22 -19.66 -1.44
CA ALA A 384 -15.33 -18.90 -2.00
C ALA A 384 -15.61 -19.31 -3.46
N ASP A 385 -14.58 -19.48 -4.28
CA ASP A 385 -14.70 -19.95 -5.68
C ASP A 385 -15.31 -21.36 -5.77
N SER A 386 -15.10 -22.21 -4.76
CA SER A 386 -15.72 -23.53 -4.65
C SER A 386 -17.09 -23.53 -3.97
N GLY A 387 -17.64 -22.37 -3.60
CA GLY A 387 -18.94 -22.22 -2.94
C GLY A 387 -18.92 -22.46 -1.43
N ASN A 388 -17.75 -22.72 -0.82
CA ASN A 388 -17.64 -22.91 0.62
C ASN A 388 -17.42 -21.56 1.35
N PHE A 389 -18.44 -20.72 1.34
CA PHE A 389 -18.37 -19.34 1.85
C PHE A 389 -18.10 -19.25 3.36
N GLN A 390 -18.61 -20.21 4.16
CA GLN A 390 -18.41 -20.18 5.60
C GLN A 390 -16.92 -20.40 5.96
N ARG A 391 -16.25 -21.31 5.25
CA ARG A 391 -14.81 -21.52 5.44
C ARG A 391 -14.00 -20.31 4.99
N CYS A 392 -14.39 -19.70 3.88
CA CYS A 392 -13.82 -18.44 3.42
C CYS A 392 -13.94 -17.33 4.47
N ILE A 393 -15.15 -17.10 4.99
CA ILE A 393 -15.42 -16.07 5.99
C ILE A 393 -14.59 -16.30 7.27
N GLY A 394 -14.48 -17.55 7.73
CA GLY A 394 -13.68 -17.91 8.90
C GLY A 394 -12.20 -17.55 8.73
N LEU A 395 -11.60 -17.96 7.60
CA LEU A 395 -10.20 -17.66 7.29
C LEU A 395 -9.96 -16.15 7.09
N TRP A 396 -10.86 -15.47 6.39
CA TRP A 396 -10.71 -14.03 6.16
C TRP A 396 -10.88 -13.21 7.44
N LYS A 397 -11.78 -13.59 8.35
CA LYS A 397 -11.91 -12.95 9.67
C LYS A 397 -10.62 -13.11 10.48
N TYR A 398 -10.03 -14.29 10.45
CA TYR A 398 -8.76 -14.57 11.14
C TYR A 398 -7.59 -13.75 10.56
N ALA A 399 -7.48 -13.70 9.23
CA ALA A 399 -6.48 -12.86 8.56
C ALA A 399 -6.67 -11.37 8.86
N LEU A 400 -7.93 -10.90 8.91
CA LEU A 400 -8.26 -9.52 9.24
C LEU A 400 -7.87 -9.18 10.69
N ASP A 401 -8.05 -10.11 11.63
CA ASP A 401 -7.59 -9.92 13.02
C ASP A 401 -6.07 -9.77 13.10
N MET A 402 -5.32 -10.59 12.36
CA MET A 402 -3.87 -10.44 12.26
C MET A 402 -3.48 -9.07 11.71
N GLN A 403 -4.12 -8.63 10.62
CA GLN A 403 -3.85 -7.33 10.00
C GLN A 403 -4.14 -6.18 10.96
N GLN A 404 -5.27 -6.19 11.64
CA GLN A 404 -5.63 -5.15 12.60
C GLN A 404 -4.71 -5.11 13.82
N ASN A 405 -4.15 -6.24 14.24
CA ASN A 405 -3.27 -6.30 15.40
C ASN A 405 -1.82 -5.90 15.09
N HIS A 406 -1.37 -6.07 13.84
CA HIS A 406 0.05 -5.94 13.49
C HIS A 406 0.35 -4.87 12.42
N LEU A 407 -0.65 -4.40 11.69
CA LEU A 407 -0.47 -3.35 10.68
C LEU A 407 -0.94 -1.99 11.21
N GLU A 408 -0.44 -0.95 10.58
CA GLU A 408 -0.93 0.40 10.81
C GLU A 408 -2.41 0.51 10.42
N PRO A 409 -3.19 1.35 11.14
CA PRO A 409 -4.57 1.59 10.80
C PRO A 409 -4.74 2.04 9.35
N LEU A 410 -5.77 1.54 8.70
CA LEU A 410 -6.09 1.83 7.29
C LEU A 410 -5.01 1.38 6.30
N SER A 411 -4.16 0.43 6.65
CA SER A 411 -3.20 -0.11 5.70
C SER A 411 -3.92 -0.59 4.42
N PRO A 412 -3.31 -0.47 3.23
CA PRO A 412 -3.91 -0.93 1.98
C PRO A 412 -4.35 -2.40 2.02
N MET A 413 -3.64 -3.24 2.78
CA MET A 413 -3.99 -4.65 2.96
C MET A 413 -5.29 -4.81 3.76
N THR A 414 -5.42 -4.08 4.88
CA THR A 414 -6.63 -4.09 5.72
C THR A 414 -7.84 -3.53 4.96
N ALA A 415 -7.68 -2.41 4.26
CA ALA A 415 -8.72 -1.83 3.42
C ALA A 415 -9.18 -2.80 2.30
N SER A 416 -8.24 -3.49 1.65
CA SER A 416 -8.55 -4.53 0.66
C SER A 416 -9.31 -5.70 1.27
N SER A 417 -9.01 -6.08 2.51
CA SER A 417 -9.72 -7.16 3.22
C SER A 417 -11.18 -6.79 3.47
N PHE A 418 -11.45 -5.59 3.98
CA PHE A 418 -12.83 -5.11 4.19
C PHE A 418 -13.61 -5.04 2.88
N LEU A 419 -13.00 -4.56 1.80
CA LEU A 419 -13.64 -4.51 0.49
C LEU A 419 -13.99 -5.91 -0.02
N SER A 420 -13.07 -6.88 0.10
CA SER A 420 -13.32 -8.27 -0.28
C SER A 420 -14.51 -8.88 0.47
N PHE A 421 -14.65 -8.58 1.77
CA PHE A 421 -15.83 -8.99 2.54
C PHE A 421 -17.13 -8.36 2.00
N ALA A 422 -17.12 -7.06 1.74
CA ALA A 422 -18.31 -6.37 1.23
C ALA A 422 -18.74 -6.93 -0.14
N GLU A 423 -17.78 -7.19 -1.04
CA GLU A 423 -18.03 -7.81 -2.35
C GLU A 423 -18.57 -9.25 -2.21
N LEU A 424 -17.94 -10.08 -1.35
CA LEU A 424 -18.39 -11.45 -1.09
C LEU A 424 -19.81 -11.49 -0.52
N PHE A 425 -20.09 -10.67 0.50
CA PHE A 425 -21.41 -10.62 1.13
C PHE A 425 -22.49 -10.14 0.15
N SER A 426 -22.16 -9.14 -0.67
CA SER A 426 -23.07 -8.67 -1.74
C SER A 426 -23.38 -9.79 -2.72
N TYR A 427 -22.37 -10.53 -3.17
CA TYR A 427 -22.54 -11.65 -4.08
C TYR A 427 -23.46 -12.74 -3.49
N VAL A 428 -23.18 -13.19 -2.27
CA VAL A 428 -23.95 -14.26 -1.61
C VAL A 428 -25.40 -13.85 -1.36
N LEU A 429 -25.66 -12.60 -0.96
CA LEU A 429 -27.01 -12.08 -0.74
C LEU A 429 -27.81 -11.94 -2.05
N GLN A 430 -27.14 -11.56 -3.14
CA GLN A 430 -27.77 -11.49 -4.48
C GLN A 430 -28.11 -12.88 -5.02
N GLU A 431 -27.20 -13.85 -4.88
CA GLU A 431 -27.44 -15.25 -5.26
C GLU A 431 -28.64 -15.85 -4.53
N ARG A 432 -28.79 -15.53 -3.23
CA ARG A 432 -29.92 -15.98 -2.42
C ARG A 432 -31.25 -15.39 -2.89
N SER A 433 -31.24 -14.11 -3.29
CA SER A 433 -32.46 -13.45 -3.78
C SER A 433 -32.92 -13.98 -5.14
N ALA A 434 -32.02 -14.58 -5.92
CA ALA A 434 -32.31 -15.12 -7.26
C ALA A 434 -32.74 -16.60 -7.26
N LYS A 435 -32.49 -17.35 -6.18
CA LYS A 435 -32.78 -18.79 -6.06
C LYS A 435 -33.95 -19.04 -5.11
N ALA A 436 -34.71 -20.13 -5.35
CA ALA A 436 -35.80 -20.58 -4.44
C ALA A 436 -35.24 -20.90 -3.03
N PRO A 437 -36.06 -20.74 -1.96
CA PRO A 437 -35.61 -21.03 -0.59
C PRO A 437 -35.22 -22.52 -0.46
N GLY A 438 -33.92 -22.76 -0.22
CA GLY A 438 -33.31 -24.08 -0.07
C GLY A 438 -32.03 -23.98 0.76
N PRO A 439 -31.37 -25.11 1.07
CA PRO A 439 -30.09 -25.10 1.76
C PRO A 439 -28.98 -24.59 0.83
N GLY A 440 -28.88 -23.27 0.73
CA GLY A 440 -27.86 -22.57 -0.07
C GLY A 440 -26.86 -21.82 0.80
N PRO A 441 -25.86 -21.18 0.17
CA PRO A 441 -24.88 -20.38 0.89
C PRO A 441 -25.57 -19.32 1.75
N HIS A 442 -25.19 -19.25 3.03
CA HIS A 442 -25.81 -18.37 4.02
C HIS A 442 -24.78 -17.41 4.61
N VAL A 443 -25.03 -16.12 4.41
CA VAL A 443 -24.37 -15.03 5.17
C VAL A 443 -25.40 -14.48 6.13
N GLY A 444 -25.14 -14.60 7.41
CA GLY A 444 -26.05 -14.17 8.46
C GLY A 444 -25.67 -12.82 9.06
N PHE A 445 -26.55 -12.34 9.94
CA PHE A 445 -26.32 -11.12 10.73
C PHE A 445 -24.95 -11.13 11.43
N ALA A 446 -24.56 -12.24 12.08
CA ALA A 446 -23.30 -12.35 12.82
C ALA A 446 -22.05 -12.19 11.92
N ASP A 447 -22.13 -12.59 10.66
CA ASP A 447 -21.01 -12.43 9.73
C ASP A 447 -20.80 -10.97 9.34
N LEU A 448 -21.86 -10.31 8.90
CA LEU A 448 -21.86 -8.89 8.54
C LEU A 448 -21.53 -8.01 9.72
N MET A 449 -22.18 -8.24 10.86
CA MET A 449 -22.00 -7.46 12.08
C MET A 449 -20.58 -7.58 12.63
N GLY A 450 -20.00 -8.80 12.57
CA GLY A 450 -18.62 -9.03 12.98
C GLY A 450 -17.61 -8.23 12.16
N VAL A 451 -17.80 -8.13 10.84
CA VAL A 451 -16.94 -7.35 9.96
C VAL A 451 -17.21 -5.84 10.11
N LEU A 452 -18.48 -5.43 10.24
CA LEU A 452 -18.84 -4.03 10.49
C LEU A 452 -18.19 -3.50 11.78
N GLY A 453 -18.27 -4.28 12.88
CA GLY A 453 -17.65 -3.90 14.16
C GLY A 453 -16.12 -3.78 14.08
N LYS A 454 -15.45 -4.63 13.26
CA LYS A 454 -14.02 -4.51 12.98
C LYS A 454 -13.72 -3.25 12.15
N GLY A 455 -14.57 -2.91 11.19
CA GLY A 455 -14.44 -1.68 10.40
C GLY A 455 -14.56 -0.41 11.25
N VAL A 456 -15.53 -0.37 12.15
CA VAL A 456 -15.69 0.75 13.09
C VAL A 456 -14.46 0.88 13.99
N ARG A 457 -13.94 -0.23 14.54
CA ARG A 457 -12.69 -0.24 15.31
C ARG A 457 -11.49 0.30 14.52
N GLU A 458 -11.42 -0.03 13.22
CA GLU A 458 -10.36 0.47 12.36
C GLU A 458 -10.40 2.00 12.19
N VAL A 459 -11.59 2.56 12.05
CA VAL A 459 -11.80 4.02 12.02
C VAL A 459 -11.44 4.66 13.37
N GLU A 460 -11.85 4.06 14.49
CA GLU A 460 -11.48 4.52 15.84
C GLU A 460 -9.94 4.57 16.01
N ARG A 461 -9.24 3.52 15.60
CA ARG A 461 -7.75 3.46 15.64
C ARG A 461 -7.11 4.54 14.77
N ALA A 462 -7.62 4.73 13.57
CA ALA A 462 -7.09 5.72 12.62
C ALA A 462 -7.24 7.16 13.13
N LEU A 463 -8.33 7.46 13.86
CA LEU A 463 -8.56 8.79 14.42
C LEU A 463 -7.69 9.11 15.65
N GLN A 464 -7.05 8.09 16.26
CA GLN A 464 -6.11 8.29 17.37
C GLN A 464 -4.69 8.66 16.90
N LEU A 465 -4.38 8.50 15.62
CA LEU A 465 -3.08 8.82 15.06
C LEU A 465 -3.02 10.23 14.47
N PRO A 466 -1.85 10.88 14.45
CA PRO A 466 -1.66 12.13 13.75
C PRO A 466 -1.89 11.92 12.25
N LYS A 467 -2.66 12.83 11.62
CA LYS A 467 -3.03 12.74 10.21
C LYS A 467 -1.84 13.10 9.31
N GLU A 468 -1.46 12.20 8.42
CA GLU A 468 -0.55 12.51 7.31
C GLU A 468 -1.32 12.96 6.05
N PRO A 469 -0.73 13.81 5.18
CA PRO A 469 -1.43 14.37 4.00
C PRO A 469 -1.95 13.33 2.99
N GLY A 470 -1.43 12.10 3.02
CA GLY A 470 -1.83 10.98 2.15
C GLY A 470 -3.03 10.17 2.63
N ASP A 471 -3.41 10.28 3.89
CA ASP A 471 -4.34 9.36 4.58
C ASP A 471 -5.82 9.64 4.28
N ALA A 472 -6.15 10.86 3.85
CA ALA A 472 -7.55 11.28 3.65
C ALA A 472 -8.31 10.41 2.65
N GLY A 473 -7.64 9.94 1.60
CA GLY A 473 -8.23 9.08 0.57
C GLY A 473 -8.56 7.67 1.09
N GLN A 474 -7.63 7.08 1.84
CA GLN A 474 -7.82 5.75 2.44
C GLN A 474 -8.88 5.78 3.52
N PHE A 475 -8.91 6.84 4.33
CA PHE A 475 -9.93 7.04 5.35
C PHE A 475 -11.34 7.16 4.75
N ALA A 476 -11.51 7.99 3.71
CA ALA A 476 -12.78 8.10 2.99
C ALA A 476 -13.23 6.78 2.38
N LYS A 477 -12.31 5.99 1.83
CA LYS A 477 -12.59 4.65 1.30
C LYS A 477 -13.05 3.69 2.39
N ALA A 478 -12.41 3.70 3.56
CA ALA A 478 -12.82 2.88 4.69
C ALA A 478 -14.23 3.21 5.17
N LEU A 479 -14.58 4.50 5.28
CA LEU A 479 -15.93 4.94 5.61
C LEU A 479 -16.96 4.47 4.57
N ALA A 480 -16.65 4.59 3.27
CA ALA A 480 -17.52 4.10 2.22
C ALA A 480 -17.77 2.59 2.35
N ILE A 481 -16.73 1.79 2.61
CA ILE A 481 -16.88 0.34 2.80
C ILE A 481 -17.78 0.03 4.01
N ILE A 482 -17.64 0.76 5.12
CA ILE A 482 -18.49 0.62 6.30
C ILE A 482 -19.96 0.88 5.95
N LEU A 483 -20.24 1.94 5.18
CA LEU A 483 -21.61 2.24 4.73
C LEU A 483 -22.17 1.15 3.80
N HIS A 484 -21.32 0.56 2.95
CA HIS A 484 -21.72 -0.59 2.13
C HIS A 484 -22.02 -1.82 2.98
N LEU A 485 -21.25 -2.11 4.02
CA LEU A 485 -21.54 -3.19 4.97
C LEU A 485 -22.86 -2.92 5.72
N LEU A 486 -23.12 -1.68 6.11
CA LEU A 486 -24.38 -1.28 6.72
C LEU A 486 -25.56 -1.45 5.75
N TYR A 487 -25.38 -1.06 4.48
CA TYR A 487 -26.37 -1.28 3.41
C TYR A 487 -26.71 -2.76 3.22
N LEU A 488 -25.71 -3.64 3.28
CA LEU A 488 -25.93 -5.09 3.18
C LEU A 488 -26.63 -5.65 4.42
N LEU A 489 -26.31 -5.10 5.60
CA LEU A 489 -26.94 -5.50 6.86
C LEU A 489 -28.43 -5.18 6.90
N GLU A 490 -28.85 -4.07 6.25
CA GLU A 490 -30.27 -3.73 6.09
C GLU A 490 -31.09 -4.69 5.21
N LYS A 491 -30.40 -5.59 4.47
CA LYS A 491 -31.05 -6.64 3.66
C LYS A 491 -31.22 -7.96 4.42
N VAL A 492 -30.72 -8.04 5.64
CA VAL A 492 -30.77 -9.25 6.47
C VAL A 492 -31.79 -9.03 7.60
N GLU A 493 -32.68 -10.00 7.78
CA GLU A 493 -33.63 -9.96 8.89
C GLU A 493 -32.91 -10.01 10.23
N CYS A 494 -33.29 -9.11 11.13
CA CYS A 494 -32.67 -8.95 12.43
C CYS A 494 -33.70 -9.16 13.56
N SER A 495 -33.28 -9.81 14.64
CA SER A 495 -34.04 -9.82 15.88
C SER A 495 -33.89 -8.47 16.61
N PRO A 496 -34.79 -8.10 17.54
CA PRO A 496 -34.69 -6.85 18.30
C PRO A 496 -33.36 -6.65 19.02
N SER A 497 -32.77 -7.72 19.55
CA SER A 497 -31.45 -7.68 20.19
C SER A 497 -30.32 -7.44 19.18
N GLN A 498 -30.42 -7.98 17.98
CA GLN A 498 -29.48 -7.75 16.90
C GLN A 498 -29.59 -6.32 16.36
N GLU A 499 -30.80 -5.80 16.24
CA GLU A 499 -31.06 -4.40 15.88
C GLU A 499 -30.41 -3.44 16.87
N HIS A 500 -30.58 -3.69 18.16
CA HIS A 500 -29.92 -2.91 19.20
C HIS A 500 -28.38 -2.93 19.09
N LEU A 501 -27.78 -4.09 18.83
CA LEU A 501 -26.32 -4.22 18.62
C LEU A 501 -25.84 -3.42 17.39
N LYS A 502 -26.61 -3.46 16.30
CA LYS A 502 -26.36 -2.67 15.08
C LYS A 502 -26.34 -1.18 15.42
N HIS A 503 -27.39 -0.68 16.09
CA HIS A 503 -27.51 0.72 16.49
C HIS A 503 -26.37 1.15 17.43
N GLN A 504 -26.00 0.34 18.41
CA GLN A 504 -24.84 0.62 19.27
C GLN A 504 -23.54 0.79 18.47
N THR A 505 -23.32 -0.06 17.48
CA THR A 505 -22.10 -0.02 16.66
C THR A 505 -22.08 1.20 15.76
N VAL A 506 -23.20 1.55 15.14
CA VAL A 506 -23.35 2.76 14.33
C VAL A 506 -23.20 4.02 15.21
N TYR A 507 -23.81 4.04 16.41
CA TYR A 507 -23.63 5.13 17.36
C TYR A 507 -22.15 5.35 17.73
N ARG A 508 -21.39 4.27 17.98
CA ARG A 508 -19.94 4.38 18.23
C ARG A 508 -19.20 5.03 17.05
N LEU A 509 -19.53 4.65 15.81
CA LEU A 509 -18.96 5.28 14.62
C LEU A 509 -19.27 6.79 14.59
N LEU A 510 -20.53 7.18 14.81
CA LEU A 510 -20.96 8.57 14.76
C LEU A 510 -20.33 9.41 15.89
N LYS A 511 -20.19 8.83 17.08
CA LYS A 511 -19.55 9.49 18.23
C LYS A 511 -18.09 9.88 17.96
N CYS A 512 -17.40 9.17 17.09
CA CYS A 512 -16.04 9.52 16.67
C CYS A 512 -16.00 10.72 15.70
N ALA A 513 -17.17 11.23 15.26
CA ALA A 513 -17.32 12.32 14.30
C ALA A 513 -16.39 12.21 13.07
N PRO A 514 -16.34 11.05 12.37
CA PRO A 514 -15.43 10.85 11.27
C PRO A 514 -15.78 11.76 10.08
N ARG A 515 -14.76 12.30 9.44
CA ARG A 515 -14.89 13.16 8.25
C ARG A 515 -14.13 12.56 7.08
N GLY A 516 -14.83 12.24 6.01
CA GLY A 516 -14.27 11.74 4.76
C GLY A 516 -13.73 12.86 3.86
N LYS A 517 -13.62 12.56 2.57
CA LYS A 517 -13.23 13.54 1.56
C LYS A 517 -14.21 14.72 1.57
N ASN A 518 -13.72 15.93 1.33
CA ASN A 518 -14.50 17.18 1.35
C ASN A 518 -15.19 17.49 2.69
N GLY A 519 -14.79 16.84 3.79
CA GLY A 519 -15.43 17.02 5.10
C GLY A 519 -16.75 16.26 5.25
N PHE A 520 -17.08 15.34 4.36
CA PHE A 520 -18.31 14.55 4.40
C PHE A 520 -18.40 13.71 5.67
N THR A 521 -19.53 13.82 6.36
CA THR A 521 -19.90 12.89 7.43
C THR A 521 -20.45 11.58 6.84
N PRO A 522 -20.60 10.50 7.62
CA PRO A 522 -21.28 9.30 7.16
C PRO A 522 -22.66 9.57 6.56
N LEU A 523 -23.39 10.56 7.10
CA LEU A 523 -24.72 10.96 6.59
C LEU A 523 -24.61 11.64 5.21
N HIS A 524 -23.64 12.52 4.98
CA HIS A 524 -23.36 13.09 3.64
C HIS A 524 -23.06 11.98 2.64
N MET A 525 -22.21 11.02 3.01
CA MET A 525 -21.85 9.90 2.14
C MET A 525 -23.05 8.99 1.84
N ALA A 526 -23.96 8.80 2.81
CA ALA A 526 -25.17 7.97 2.60
C ALA A 526 -26.17 8.59 1.60
N VAL A 527 -26.11 9.91 1.43
CA VAL A 527 -26.95 10.65 0.45
C VAL A 527 -26.21 10.98 -0.86
N ASP A 528 -24.91 10.68 -0.95
CA ASP A 528 -24.10 10.95 -2.14
C ASP A 528 -24.07 9.75 -3.08
N LYS A 529 -24.39 9.96 -4.36
CA LYS A 529 -24.34 8.94 -5.40
C LYS A 529 -22.95 8.37 -5.65
N ASP A 530 -21.90 9.18 -5.42
CA ASP A 530 -20.52 8.77 -5.68
C ASP A 530 -20.05 7.72 -4.67
N THR A 531 -20.71 7.59 -3.52
CA THR A 531 -20.48 6.52 -2.53
C THR A 531 -20.73 5.11 -3.11
N THR A 532 -21.54 4.97 -4.17
CA THR A 532 -21.77 3.70 -4.88
C THR A 532 -20.46 3.08 -5.40
N HIS A 533 -19.45 3.89 -5.72
CA HIS A 533 -18.22 3.45 -6.36
C HIS A 533 -17.09 3.24 -5.32
N VAL A 534 -17.04 2.06 -4.69
CA VAL A 534 -16.03 1.75 -3.66
C VAL A 534 -15.01 0.72 -4.09
N GLY A 535 -15.35 -0.20 -4.98
CA GLY A 535 -14.53 -1.31 -5.46
C GLY A 535 -14.73 -1.60 -6.95
N ARG A 536 -14.25 -2.78 -7.36
CA ARG A 536 -14.40 -3.26 -8.74
C ARG A 536 -15.83 -3.70 -9.05
N TYR A 537 -16.51 -4.26 -8.05
CA TYR A 537 -17.87 -4.75 -8.16
C TYR A 537 -18.82 -3.84 -7.41
N ARG A 538 -20.06 -3.76 -7.88
CA ARG A 538 -21.10 -2.97 -7.25
C ARG A 538 -21.62 -3.70 -6.01
N VAL A 539 -21.40 -3.14 -4.83
CA VAL A 539 -21.81 -3.72 -3.53
C VAL A 539 -23.17 -3.19 -3.11
N GLY A 540 -23.35 -1.88 -3.05
CA GLY A 540 -24.60 -1.22 -2.68
C GLY A 540 -24.88 -0.02 -3.57
N LEU A 541 -26.12 0.45 -3.55
CA LEU A 541 -26.58 1.62 -4.28
C LEU A 541 -26.79 2.79 -3.33
N PHE A 542 -26.19 3.92 -3.67
CA PHE A 542 -26.38 5.19 -2.98
C PHE A 542 -26.86 6.25 -3.97
N PRO A 543 -27.68 7.18 -3.53
CA PRO A 543 -28.23 7.42 -2.18
C PRO A 543 -29.08 6.27 -1.62
N SER A 544 -28.97 5.98 -0.32
CA SER A 544 -29.72 4.88 0.33
C SER A 544 -30.58 5.37 1.48
N LEU A 545 -31.90 5.34 1.31
CA LEU A 545 -32.86 5.75 2.36
C LEU A 545 -32.75 4.87 3.62
N ALA A 546 -32.51 3.55 3.45
CA ALA A 546 -32.38 2.65 4.59
C ALA A 546 -31.18 3.02 5.46
N VAL A 547 -30.00 3.23 4.85
CA VAL A 547 -28.79 3.65 5.56
C VAL A 547 -28.96 5.02 6.20
N VAL A 548 -29.59 5.98 5.50
CA VAL A 548 -29.89 7.32 6.05
C VAL A 548 -30.73 7.21 7.30
N ARG A 549 -31.79 6.42 7.31
CA ARG A 549 -32.65 6.23 8.49
C ARG A 549 -31.87 5.66 9.67
N VAL A 550 -31.10 4.60 9.46
CA VAL A 550 -30.28 4.02 10.54
C VAL A 550 -29.29 5.03 11.12
N LEU A 551 -28.65 5.84 10.28
CA LEU A 551 -27.73 6.89 10.75
C LEU A 551 -28.46 7.95 11.58
N LEU A 552 -29.63 8.40 11.13
CA LEU A 552 -30.46 9.38 11.86
C LEU A 552 -30.98 8.82 13.19
N ASP A 553 -31.48 7.57 13.20
CA ASP A 553 -31.92 6.88 14.41
C ASP A 553 -30.81 6.69 15.45
N CYS A 554 -29.56 6.60 14.97
CA CYS A 554 -28.37 6.54 15.82
C CYS A 554 -27.79 7.91 16.20
N GLY A 555 -28.45 9.02 15.84
CA GLY A 555 -28.08 10.36 16.28
C GLY A 555 -27.10 11.08 15.34
N ALA A 556 -27.10 10.76 14.05
CA ALA A 556 -26.37 11.58 13.07
C ALA A 556 -27.01 12.97 12.98
N ASP A 557 -26.19 14.02 13.01
CA ASP A 557 -26.64 15.40 12.89
C ASP A 557 -27.08 15.69 11.43
N PRO A 558 -28.39 15.98 11.20
CA PRO A 558 -28.91 16.22 9.86
C PRO A 558 -28.45 17.56 9.25
N ASP A 559 -27.96 18.49 10.07
CA ASP A 559 -27.45 19.80 9.65
C ASP A 559 -25.92 19.93 9.66
N SER A 560 -25.22 18.81 9.88
CA SER A 560 -23.76 18.79 9.78
C SER A 560 -23.29 19.37 8.44
N ARG A 561 -22.15 20.09 8.45
CA ARG A 561 -21.63 20.80 7.26
C ARG A 561 -20.37 20.14 6.73
N ASP A 562 -20.24 20.08 5.41
CA ASP A 562 -19.00 19.75 4.70
C ASP A 562 -18.10 21.01 4.56
N PHE A 563 -16.99 20.90 3.81
CA PHE A 563 -16.08 22.03 3.62
C PHE A 563 -16.66 23.17 2.75
N ASP A 564 -17.68 22.89 1.94
CA ASP A 564 -18.43 23.87 1.16
C ASP A 564 -19.70 24.33 1.87
N ASN A 565 -19.82 24.05 3.17
CA ASN A 565 -21.01 24.31 4.00
C ASN A 565 -22.30 23.64 3.49
N ASN A 566 -22.21 22.59 2.65
CA ASN A 566 -23.40 21.82 2.32
C ASN A 566 -23.81 20.96 3.53
N THR A 567 -25.10 20.87 3.78
CA THR A 567 -25.69 19.87 4.68
C THR A 567 -26.05 18.61 3.89
N PRO A 568 -26.31 17.45 4.53
CA PRO A 568 -26.82 16.26 3.85
C PRO A 568 -28.05 16.56 2.99
N LEU A 569 -28.89 17.52 3.40
CA LEU A 569 -30.06 17.94 2.65
C LEU A 569 -29.70 18.63 1.31
N HIS A 570 -28.61 19.44 1.26
CA HIS A 570 -28.09 20.00 0.01
C HIS A 570 -27.66 18.90 -0.96
N ILE A 571 -26.92 17.88 -0.46
CA ILE A 571 -26.46 16.76 -1.28
C ILE A 571 -27.66 15.92 -1.78
N ALA A 572 -28.63 15.66 -0.91
CA ALA A 572 -29.86 14.95 -1.30
C ALA A 572 -30.64 15.70 -2.38
N ALA A 573 -30.72 17.04 -2.30
CA ALA A 573 -31.34 17.89 -3.31
C ALA A 573 -30.59 17.84 -4.65
N GLN A 574 -29.27 17.94 -4.64
CA GLN A 574 -28.42 17.80 -5.84
C GLN A 574 -28.61 16.44 -6.53
N ASN A 575 -28.82 15.39 -5.76
CA ASN A 575 -29.07 14.03 -6.28
C ASN A 575 -30.54 13.77 -6.59
N ASN A 576 -31.42 14.76 -6.45
CA ASN A 576 -32.87 14.66 -6.72
C ASN A 576 -33.56 13.50 -5.98
N CYS A 577 -33.34 13.38 -4.67
CA CYS A 577 -33.84 12.28 -3.83
C CYS A 577 -34.91 12.76 -2.84
N PRO A 578 -36.18 13.00 -3.25
CA PRO A 578 -37.22 13.58 -2.41
C PRO A 578 -37.55 12.72 -1.17
N ALA A 579 -37.53 11.39 -1.28
CA ALA A 579 -37.79 10.50 -0.15
C ALA A 579 -36.72 10.65 0.97
N ILE A 580 -35.47 10.84 0.59
CA ILE A 580 -34.36 11.07 1.55
C ILE A 580 -34.47 12.48 2.12
N MET A 581 -34.84 13.48 1.29
CA MET A 581 -35.08 14.84 1.77
C MET A 581 -36.19 14.87 2.83
N SER A 582 -37.31 14.17 2.60
CA SER A 582 -38.37 14.04 3.60
C SER A 582 -37.86 13.42 4.91
N ALA A 583 -37.11 12.33 4.84
CA ALA A 583 -36.55 11.68 6.03
C ALA A 583 -35.58 12.59 6.81
N LEU A 584 -34.76 13.37 6.12
CA LEU A 584 -33.86 14.35 6.74
C LEU A 584 -34.64 15.47 7.43
N VAL A 585 -35.69 16.00 6.77
CA VAL A 585 -36.55 17.06 7.34
C VAL A 585 -37.36 16.55 8.54
N GLU A 586 -37.89 15.32 8.48
CA GLU A 586 -38.56 14.66 9.60
C GLU A 586 -37.61 14.49 10.80
N ALA A 587 -36.31 14.28 10.54
CA ALA A 587 -35.27 14.22 11.57
C ALA A 587 -34.78 15.59 12.06
N GLY A 588 -35.34 16.70 11.57
CA GLY A 588 -35.04 18.06 12.00
C GLY A 588 -34.11 18.86 11.09
N ALA A 589 -33.75 18.37 9.89
CA ALA A 589 -32.94 19.15 8.95
C ALA A 589 -33.63 20.46 8.52
N HIS A 590 -32.88 21.55 8.46
CA HIS A 590 -33.41 22.86 8.11
C HIS A 590 -33.36 23.09 6.58
N LEU A 591 -34.51 23.39 5.97
CA LEU A 591 -34.69 23.62 4.53
C LEU A 591 -34.10 24.95 4.04
N ASP A 592 -33.88 25.89 4.93
CA ASP A 592 -33.44 27.23 4.63
C ASP A 592 -31.99 27.54 4.99
N THR A 593 -31.23 26.52 5.34
CA THR A 593 -29.76 26.61 5.48
C THR A 593 -29.10 26.97 4.16
N THR A 594 -27.99 27.73 4.19
CA THR A 594 -27.26 28.12 3.00
C THR A 594 -25.85 27.52 2.97
N ASN A 595 -25.40 27.08 1.80
CA ASN A 595 -24.03 26.64 1.57
C ASN A 595 -23.07 27.81 1.27
N ALA A 596 -21.79 27.53 1.01
CA ALA A 596 -20.78 28.53 0.66
C ALA A 596 -21.14 29.36 -0.60
N PHE A 597 -21.98 28.80 -1.48
CA PHE A 597 -22.47 29.47 -2.69
C PHE A 597 -23.77 30.26 -2.45
N ARG A 598 -24.20 30.40 -1.20
CA ARG A 598 -25.45 31.04 -0.77
C ARG A 598 -26.72 30.41 -1.35
N LYS A 599 -26.67 29.12 -1.66
CA LYS A 599 -27.81 28.36 -2.16
C LYS A 599 -28.43 27.54 -1.03
N THR A 600 -29.77 27.49 -1.01
CA THR A 600 -30.53 26.60 -0.13
C THR A 600 -30.73 25.23 -0.79
N PRO A 601 -31.05 24.16 -0.02
CA PRO A 601 -31.38 22.86 -0.58
C PRO A 601 -32.50 22.90 -1.62
N LEU A 602 -33.51 23.75 -1.43
CA LEU A 602 -34.63 23.90 -2.36
C LEU A 602 -34.22 24.51 -3.70
N GLU A 603 -33.25 25.45 -3.69
CA GLU A 603 -32.71 26.06 -4.92
C GLU A 603 -31.83 25.10 -5.72
N LEU A 604 -31.37 24.01 -5.12
CA LEU A 604 -30.58 22.97 -5.77
C LEU A 604 -31.44 21.84 -6.34
N LEU A 605 -32.70 21.75 -5.91
CA LEU A 605 -33.63 20.75 -6.40
C LEU A 605 -34.10 21.06 -7.84
N ALA A 606 -34.21 20.05 -8.70
CA ALA A 606 -34.73 20.25 -10.04
C ALA A 606 -36.18 20.77 -10.01
N GLY A 607 -36.47 21.78 -10.84
CA GLY A 607 -37.76 22.50 -10.83
C GLY A 607 -39.01 21.62 -11.03
N GLU A 608 -38.89 20.50 -11.74
CA GLU A 608 -39.98 19.52 -11.94
C GLU A 608 -40.42 18.85 -10.63
N LEU A 609 -39.49 18.57 -9.72
CA LEU A 609 -39.76 17.96 -8.42
C LEU A 609 -40.34 18.95 -7.40
N LEU A 610 -40.00 20.23 -7.51
CA LEU A 610 -40.60 21.30 -6.74
C LEU A 610 -42.09 21.47 -7.12
N ALA A 611 -42.41 21.39 -8.41
CA ALA A 611 -43.78 21.50 -8.92
C ALA A 611 -44.66 20.30 -8.55
N ALA A 612 -44.06 19.14 -8.30
CA ALA A 612 -44.79 17.93 -7.88
C ALA A 612 -45.25 17.93 -6.40
N GLY A 613 -44.91 18.98 -5.62
CA GLY A 613 -45.31 19.13 -4.22
C GLY A 613 -44.69 18.09 -3.27
N ALA A 614 -43.55 17.52 -3.65
CA ALA A 614 -42.87 16.48 -2.87
C ALA A 614 -42.41 16.96 -1.47
N LEU A 615 -42.21 18.25 -1.31
CA LEU A 615 -41.89 18.92 -0.04
C LEU A 615 -42.71 20.20 0.04
N GLN A 616 -43.44 20.39 1.16
CA GLN A 616 -44.15 21.63 1.43
C GLN A 616 -43.31 22.52 2.37
N PRO A 617 -42.55 23.48 1.86
CA PRO A 617 -41.57 24.24 2.67
C PRO A 617 -42.18 24.95 3.85
N PHE A 618 -43.42 25.42 3.73
CA PHE A 618 -44.12 26.15 4.77
C PHE A 618 -44.45 25.32 6.03
N ASN A 619 -44.48 24.01 5.91
CA ASN A 619 -44.74 23.13 7.04
C ASN A 619 -43.51 22.86 7.91
N HIS A 620 -42.32 23.22 7.43
CA HIS A 620 -41.03 22.84 8.01
C HIS A 620 -40.11 24.02 8.35
N VAL A 621 -40.53 25.27 8.06
CA VAL A 621 -39.77 26.47 8.43
C VAL A 621 -40.40 27.07 9.70
N SER A 622 -39.62 27.09 10.79
CA SER A 622 -40.07 27.66 12.08
C SER A 622 -39.94 29.18 12.10
N LEU A 623 -40.66 29.84 13.03
CA LEU A 623 -40.48 31.28 13.32
C LEU A 623 -39.03 31.59 13.76
N GLN A 624 -38.36 30.65 14.42
CA GLN A 624 -36.95 30.79 14.81
C GLN A 624 -36.03 30.83 13.58
N CYS A 625 -36.27 29.98 12.59
CA CYS A 625 -35.53 30.00 11.30
C CYS A 625 -35.72 31.36 10.58
N LEU A 626 -36.97 31.83 10.51
CA LEU A 626 -37.27 33.14 9.89
C LEU A 626 -36.61 34.30 10.64
N ALA A 627 -36.59 34.24 11.99
CA ALA A 627 -35.91 35.23 12.81
C ALA A 627 -34.38 35.21 12.63
N ALA A 628 -33.77 34.02 12.60
CA ALA A 628 -32.35 33.86 12.34
C ALA A 628 -31.94 34.45 11.01
N ARG A 629 -32.68 34.12 9.91
CA ARG A 629 -32.47 34.72 8.58
C ARG A 629 -32.64 36.23 8.56
N ALA A 630 -33.64 36.76 9.29
CA ALA A 630 -33.85 38.20 9.38
C ALA A 630 -32.68 38.90 10.07
N LEU A 631 -32.15 38.35 11.16
CA LEU A 631 -30.96 38.85 11.86
C LEU A 631 -29.73 38.84 10.91
N HIS A 632 -29.49 37.72 10.22
CA HIS A 632 -28.37 37.56 9.32
C HIS A 632 -28.47 38.50 8.10
N ARG A 633 -29.63 38.57 7.45
CA ARG A 633 -29.89 39.41 6.29
C ARG A 633 -29.77 40.91 6.62
N ASN A 634 -30.20 41.32 7.80
CA ASN A 634 -30.13 42.71 8.24
C ASN A 634 -28.84 43.04 9.00
N LYS A 635 -27.88 42.09 9.06
CA LYS A 635 -26.56 42.25 9.70
C LYS A 635 -26.68 42.74 11.14
N VAL A 636 -27.69 42.28 11.87
CA VAL A 636 -27.89 42.62 13.29
C VAL A 636 -26.81 41.93 14.12
N PRO A 637 -26.02 42.67 14.91
CA PRO A 637 -25.01 42.05 15.76
C PRO A 637 -25.68 41.21 16.87
N TYR A 638 -25.34 39.94 16.96
CA TYR A 638 -25.90 39.01 17.95
C TYR A 638 -24.79 38.27 18.73
N LYS A 639 -23.56 38.16 18.20
CA LYS A 639 -22.46 37.47 18.87
C LYS A 639 -22.11 38.14 20.20
N GLY A 640 -22.05 37.34 21.24
CA GLY A 640 -21.80 37.80 22.61
C GLY A 640 -23.01 38.44 23.32
N PHE A 641 -24.17 38.53 22.66
CA PHE A 641 -25.40 39.09 23.23
C PHE A 641 -26.47 38.05 23.53
N ILE A 642 -26.34 36.84 23.01
CA ILE A 642 -27.27 35.74 23.17
C ILE A 642 -26.49 34.46 23.54
N PRO A 643 -27.14 33.41 24.06
CA PRO A 643 -26.50 32.12 24.33
C PRO A 643 -25.83 31.50 23.11
N GLU A 644 -24.70 30.80 23.31
CA GLU A 644 -23.89 30.19 22.24
C GLU A 644 -24.69 29.23 21.34
N ASP A 645 -25.66 28.49 21.92
CA ASP A 645 -26.55 27.60 21.15
C ASP A 645 -27.42 28.39 20.15
N LEU A 646 -27.87 29.60 20.49
CA LEU A 646 -28.63 30.47 19.60
C LEU A 646 -27.71 31.17 18.57
N GLU A 647 -26.47 31.47 18.94
CA GLU A 647 -25.48 31.98 17.98
C GLU A 647 -25.22 30.95 16.89
N ALA A 648 -24.95 29.68 17.28
CA ALA A 648 -24.76 28.56 16.36
C ALA A 648 -25.99 28.32 15.48
N PHE A 649 -27.20 28.45 16.05
CA PHE A 649 -28.44 28.35 15.29
C PHE A 649 -28.59 29.47 14.24
N ILE A 650 -28.22 30.72 14.57
CA ILE A 650 -28.25 31.83 13.61
C ILE A 650 -27.21 31.63 12.50
N GLU A 651 -26.01 31.13 12.85
CA GLU A 651 -24.95 30.84 11.87
C GLU A 651 -25.35 29.73 10.89
N LEU A 652 -26.25 28.86 11.28
CA LEU A 652 -26.80 27.82 10.41
C LEU A 652 -27.63 28.38 9.25
N HIS A 653 -28.32 29.51 9.44
CA HIS A 653 -29.26 30.16 8.53
C HIS A 653 -28.65 31.36 7.80
#